data_d0f8be20a9ced3bb9ad0c7add54ed49d
#
_entry.id   d0f8be20a9ced3bb9ad0c7add54ed49d
#
_cell.length_a   1.000
_cell.length_b   1.000
_cell.length_c   1.000
_cell.angle_alpha   90.00
_cell.angle_beta   90.00
_cell.angle_gamma   90.00
#
_symmetry.space_group_name_H-M   'P 1'
#
loop_
_entity.id
_entity.type
_entity.pdbx_description
1 polymer ?
#
loop_
_entity_poly.entity_id
_entity_poly.type
_entity_poly.pdbx_seq_one_letter_code
_entity_poly.pdbx_strand_id
1 'polypeptide(L)'
;MRVTLPDGASVDLPDGATARRLAEAIGPRLAKAAVAAVVDGDDRDLSFVLHDTAVVSIVTADSEAGRHVLRHSTAHVLAQAVLELWPGAHYAIGPAIADGFYYDFELLGGATFSDDDLARIEEVMRRIVADDQPFVREEHTVAEGLALFADQPFKREIIEGVGDDAELRSEASGDIAPGGSVSTYRNPPSLFVDLCRGPHVGSTGRLGHFKLLRVAGAYWRGDERKAQLQRIYGTAWESERALADYLHRLEEAERRDHRKLGADLDLFSFPPEIGSGLPVFHPKGGLIRMLMEDYSRRRHAEGGYQFVSTPHLTKAELFETSGHLEWFAESMFPPMELDEGHRYYVKPMNCPFHILVYRSRQRSYRELPMRLYELGTVYRFEKSGVVHGLTRVRGMTMDDSHIFCTREQMGDELRSLLTFVLGVLRDFGLSDFYLELSTRPEGKAVGSDDEWEEATEVLRSVAEGEGLHLVLDEGGGAFYGPKISVQANDAIGRHWQVSTIQLDFQEPQRFGLEYVGADNARHPPIMIHRALFGSVERFFGILLEHYAGALPTWLMPVQVVVLPVRSDHDAYARQVADRLRDAALRAEVDVGDEPIGTRIRRAKLDKVPYVLVVGDDDAANGTVGVNGRGWAHPERGVTVDAFVATVTDEVASKGSPERPVVAPRVSSDGDDGGGATS
;
A
#
# COMPACT_ATOMS: atom_id res chain seq x y z
N MET A 1 -19.04 43.67 -10.06
CA MET A 1 -19.47 42.33 -9.57
C MET A 1 -18.77 42.00 -8.25
N ARG A 2 -19.41 41.26 -7.40
CA ARG A 2 -18.87 40.85 -6.08
C ARG A 2 -18.79 39.34 -6.00
N VAL A 3 -17.64 38.80 -5.61
CA VAL A 3 -17.44 37.37 -5.42
C VAL A 3 -17.15 37.06 -3.95
N THR A 4 -17.46 35.84 -3.51
CA THR A 4 -17.27 35.37 -2.13
C THR A 4 -16.13 34.34 -2.08
N LEU A 5 -15.22 34.48 -1.09
CA LEU A 5 -14.15 33.52 -0.85
C LEU A 5 -14.62 32.44 0.14
N PRO A 6 -13.91 31.29 0.27
CA PRO A 6 -14.29 30.21 1.18
C PRO A 6 -14.37 30.60 2.65
N ASP A 7 -13.64 31.63 3.07
CA ASP A 7 -13.68 32.17 4.44
C ASP A 7 -14.84 33.17 4.68
N GLY A 8 -15.71 33.37 3.67
CA GLY A 8 -16.82 34.32 3.70
C GLY A 8 -16.45 35.76 3.37
N ALA A 9 -15.18 36.07 3.11
CA ALA A 9 -14.78 37.42 2.67
C ALA A 9 -15.29 37.69 1.25
N SER A 10 -15.62 38.98 0.97
CA SER A 10 -16.07 39.38 -0.36
C SER A 10 -15.03 40.26 -1.03
N VAL A 11 -14.87 40.08 -2.34
CA VAL A 11 -13.95 40.85 -3.17
C VAL A 11 -14.76 41.54 -4.30
N ASP A 12 -14.62 42.87 -4.42
CA ASP A 12 -15.23 43.61 -5.52
C ASP A 12 -14.30 43.63 -6.73
N LEU A 13 -14.82 43.23 -7.89
CA LEU A 13 -14.08 43.11 -9.14
C LEU A 13 -14.80 43.86 -10.26
N PRO A 14 -14.10 44.31 -11.33
CA PRO A 14 -14.74 44.78 -12.54
C PRO A 14 -15.64 43.73 -13.18
N ASP A 15 -16.68 44.13 -13.88
CA ASP A 15 -17.51 43.23 -14.67
C ASP A 15 -16.67 42.55 -15.77
N GLY A 16 -16.87 41.24 -15.94
CA GLY A 16 -16.09 40.42 -16.87
C GLY A 16 -14.71 40.02 -16.35
N ALA A 17 -14.42 40.21 -15.04
CA ALA A 17 -13.18 39.76 -14.45
C ALA A 17 -13.08 38.22 -14.45
N THR A 18 -11.87 37.72 -14.65
CA THR A 18 -11.56 36.30 -14.65
C THR A 18 -11.08 35.83 -13.26
N ALA A 19 -11.03 34.52 -13.04
CA ALA A 19 -10.44 33.93 -11.82
C ALA A 19 -8.97 34.35 -11.62
N ARG A 20 -8.21 34.57 -12.72
CA ARG A 20 -6.86 35.15 -12.66
C ARG A 20 -6.88 36.54 -12.05
N ARG A 21 -7.83 37.40 -12.47
CA ARG A 21 -7.95 38.74 -11.96
C ARG A 21 -8.31 38.77 -10.47
N LEU A 22 -9.11 37.83 -10.02
CA LEU A 22 -9.37 37.62 -8.58
C LEU A 22 -8.09 37.29 -7.83
N ALA A 23 -7.30 36.33 -8.31
CA ALA A 23 -6.04 35.95 -7.68
C ALA A 23 -5.06 37.13 -7.56
N GLU A 24 -4.99 37.99 -8.63
CA GLU A 24 -4.21 39.24 -8.65
C GLU A 24 -4.70 40.27 -7.64
N ALA A 25 -6.02 40.39 -7.49
CA ALA A 25 -6.63 41.31 -6.54
C ALA A 25 -6.41 40.92 -5.09
N ILE A 26 -6.40 39.62 -4.80
CA ILE A 26 -6.08 39.07 -3.46
C ILE A 26 -4.59 39.31 -3.12
N GLY A 27 -3.68 39.07 -4.09
CA GLY A 27 -2.28 39.34 -3.87
C GLY A 27 -1.31 38.68 -4.86
N PRO A 28 -0.11 39.26 -5.04
CA PRO A 28 0.84 38.83 -6.06
C PRO A 28 1.44 37.45 -5.83
N ARG A 29 1.53 37.01 -4.57
CA ARG A 29 2.00 35.64 -4.23
C ARG A 29 0.98 34.60 -4.67
N LEU A 30 -0.30 34.82 -4.37
CA LEU A 30 -1.38 33.92 -4.77
C LEU A 30 -1.51 33.90 -6.30
N ALA A 31 -1.47 35.05 -6.98
CA ALA A 31 -1.54 35.13 -8.44
C ALA A 31 -0.40 34.33 -9.12
N LYS A 32 0.81 34.35 -8.53
CA LYS A 32 1.95 33.56 -9.02
C LYS A 32 1.77 32.05 -8.80
N ALA A 33 1.22 31.65 -7.66
CA ALA A 33 1.01 30.25 -7.29
C ALA A 33 -0.24 29.62 -7.93
N ALA A 34 -1.22 30.45 -8.33
CA ALA A 34 -2.49 30.01 -8.89
C ALA A 34 -2.33 29.24 -10.20
N VAL A 35 -3.02 28.10 -10.32
CA VAL A 35 -3.05 27.25 -11.54
C VAL A 35 -4.46 27.05 -12.06
N ALA A 36 -5.48 27.06 -11.18
CA ALA A 36 -6.90 26.92 -11.51
C ALA A 36 -7.76 27.63 -10.45
N ALA A 37 -9.06 27.53 -10.56
CA ALA A 37 -10.03 27.98 -9.55
C ALA A 37 -11.20 27.00 -9.44
N VAL A 38 -11.79 26.90 -8.24
CA VAL A 38 -13.10 26.27 -8.06
C VAL A 38 -14.13 27.39 -8.01
N VAL A 39 -15.12 27.33 -8.88
CA VAL A 39 -16.20 28.33 -8.99
C VAL A 39 -17.52 27.61 -8.77
N ASP A 40 -18.23 27.95 -7.71
CA ASP A 40 -19.50 27.32 -7.29
C ASP A 40 -19.44 25.79 -7.19
N GLY A 41 -18.29 25.26 -6.80
CA GLY A 41 -18.03 23.82 -6.68
C GLY A 41 -17.42 23.16 -7.92
N ASP A 42 -17.33 23.87 -9.05
CA ASP A 42 -16.77 23.33 -10.29
C ASP A 42 -15.33 23.82 -10.53
N ASP A 43 -14.46 22.91 -10.96
CA ASP A 43 -13.10 23.25 -11.39
C ASP A 43 -13.09 24.04 -12.70
N ARG A 44 -12.39 25.17 -12.73
CA ARG A 44 -12.31 26.10 -13.86
C ARG A 44 -10.87 26.58 -14.10
N ASP A 45 -10.58 26.88 -15.37
CA ASP A 45 -9.34 27.57 -15.74
C ASP A 45 -9.28 28.98 -15.10
N LEU A 46 -8.08 29.49 -14.92
CA LEU A 46 -7.89 30.88 -14.46
C LEU A 46 -8.42 31.92 -15.47
N SER A 47 -8.65 31.54 -16.72
CA SER A 47 -9.27 32.38 -17.77
C SER A 47 -10.79 32.44 -17.67
N PHE A 48 -11.43 31.61 -16.84
CA PHE A 48 -12.88 31.59 -16.67
C PHE A 48 -13.39 32.95 -16.18
N VAL A 49 -14.40 33.50 -16.89
CA VAL A 49 -15.06 34.77 -16.55
C VAL A 49 -16.03 34.53 -15.39
N LEU A 50 -15.78 35.20 -14.28
CA LEU A 50 -16.59 35.07 -13.08
C LEU A 50 -17.95 35.80 -13.28
N HIS A 51 -18.96 35.31 -12.56
CA HIS A 51 -20.26 35.98 -12.47
C HIS A 51 -20.48 36.63 -11.10
N ASP A 52 -21.43 37.53 -11.00
CA ASP A 52 -21.77 38.20 -9.74
C ASP A 52 -22.27 37.16 -8.70
N THR A 53 -21.85 37.30 -7.46
CA THR A 53 -22.15 36.41 -6.32
C THR A 53 -21.51 35.01 -6.36
N ALA A 54 -20.63 34.70 -7.33
CA ALA A 54 -19.91 33.43 -7.36
C ALA A 54 -19.11 33.18 -6.09
N VAL A 55 -19.08 31.92 -5.65
CA VAL A 55 -18.19 31.43 -4.59
C VAL A 55 -16.92 30.90 -5.24
N VAL A 56 -15.77 31.50 -4.95
CA VAL A 56 -14.53 31.20 -5.68
C VAL A 56 -13.38 30.87 -4.74
N SER A 57 -12.77 29.70 -4.96
CA SER A 57 -11.52 29.29 -4.34
C SER A 57 -10.39 29.23 -5.38
N ILE A 58 -9.24 29.83 -5.08
CA ILE A 58 -8.07 29.76 -5.96
C ILE A 58 -7.25 28.52 -5.64
N VAL A 59 -6.98 27.70 -6.65
CA VAL A 59 -6.18 26.48 -6.57
C VAL A 59 -4.71 26.82 -6.83
N THR A 60 -3.83 26.49 -5.89
CA THR A 60 -2.37 26.71 -5.99
C THR A 60 -1.65 25.45 -6.42
N ALA A 61 -0.51 25.61 -7.11
CA ALA A 61 0.27 24.51 -7.69
C ALA A 61 0.74 23.45 -6.69
N ASP A 62 0.94 23.83 -5.42
CA ASP A 62 1.42 22.97 -4.32
C ASP A 62 0.29 22.23 -3.59
N SER A 63 -0.97 22.53 -3.90
CA SER A 63 -2.12 21.77 -3.41
C SER A 63 -2.30 20.48 -4.22
N GLU A 64 -3.03 19.49 -3.65
CA GLU A 64 -3.37 18.23 -4.35
C GLU A 64 -4.14 18.52 -5.65
N ALA A 65 -5.18 19.35 -5.60
CA ALA A 65 -5.93 19.78 -6.78
C ALA A 65 -5.03 20.50 -7.80
N GLY A 66 -4.09 21.33 -7.33
CA GLY A 66 -3.15 22.01 -8.22
C GLY A 66 -2.16 21.08 -8.89
N ARG A 67 -1.64 20.07 -8.17
CA ARG A 67 -0.80 19.01 -8.77
C ARG A 67 -1.58 18.20 -9.81
N HIS A 68 -2.86 17.93 -9.55
CA HIS A 68 -3.73 17.28 -10.53
C HIS A 68 -3.80 18.09 -11.84
N VAL A 69 -4.01 19.40 -11.77
CA VAL A 69 -4.03 20.29 -12.94
C VAL A 69 -2.67 20.34 -13.66
N LEU A 70 -1.55 20.37 -12.91
CA LEU A 70 -0.21 20.32 -13.50
C LEU A 70 0.01 19.00 -14.26
N ARG A 71 -0.34 17.87 -13.67
CA ARG A 71 -0.22 16.52 -14.26
C ARG A 71 -1.06 16.37 -15.50
N HIS A 72 -2.32 16.80 -15.45
CA HIS A 72 -3.24 16.79 -16.58
C HIS A 72 -2.70 17.64 -17.74
N SER A 73 -2.25 18.86 -17.46
CA SER A 73 -1.68 19.72 -18.49
C SER A 73 -0.37 19.18 -19.07
N THR A 74 0.45 18.50 -18.25
CA THR A 74 1.68 17.86 -18.73
C THR A 74 1.39 16.64 -19.60
N ALA A 75 0.28 15.92 -19.36
CA ALA A 75 -0.18 14.83 -20.24
C ALA A 75 -0.51 15.33 -21.65
N HIS A 76 -1.11 16.51 -21.78
CA HIS A 76 -1.35 17.15 -23.10
C HIS A 76 -0.03 17.51 -23.80
N VAL A 77 0.96 18.04 -23.07
CA VAL A 77 2.29 18.34 -23.62
C VAL A 77 2.99 17.04 -24.07
N LEU A 78 2.82 15.95 -23.34
CA LEU A 78 3.30 14.63 -23.77
C LEU A 78 2.64 14.20 -25.09
N ALA A 79 1.31 14.31 -25.21
CA ALA A 79 0.61 13.93 -26.42
C ALA A 79 1.05 14.79 -27.62
N GLN A 80 1.19 16.09 -27.44
CA GLN A 80 1.73 16.98 -28.47
C GLN A 80 3.15 16.56 -28.89
N ALA A 81 4.04 16.27 -27.97
CA ALA A 81 5.42 15.85 -28.24
C ALA A 81 5.47 14.52 -29.00
N VAL A 82 4.63 13.56 -28.64
CA VAL A 82 4.54 12.27 -29.36
C VAL A 82 4.06 12.48 -30.79
N LEU A 83 3.02 13.29 -31.02
CA LEU A 83 2.52 13.55 -32.37
C LEU A 83 3.51 14.33 -33.26
N GLU A 84 4.38 15.16 -32.69
CA GLU A 84 5.47 15.79 -33.41
C GLU A 84 6.55 14.78 -33.86
N LEU A 85 6.87 13.80 -33.02
CA LEU A 85 7.89 12.78 -33.30
C LEU A 85 7.34 11.63 -34.17
N TRP A 86 6.08 11.29 -34.03
CA TRP A 86 5.38 10.24 -34.78
C TRP A 86 4.10 10.79 -35.41
N PRO A 87 4.23 11.54 -36.53
CA PRO A 87 3.07 12.05 -37.24
C PRO A 87 2.13 10.91 -37.68
N GLY A 88 0.85 11.06 -37.36
CA GLY A 88 -0.18 10.05 -37.65
C GLY A 88 -0.39 9.02 -36.53
N ALA A 89 0.32 9.10 -35.39
CA ALA A 89 -0.01 8.29 -34.22
C ALA A 89 -1.44 8.59 -33.74
N HIS A 90 -2.15 7.54 -33.32
CA HIS A 90 -3.44 7.70 -32.66
C HIS A 90 -3.22 7.88 -31.16
N TYR A 91 -3.98 8.78 -30.56
CA TYR A 91 -3.95 9.05 -29.11
C TYR A 91 -5.32 8.88 -28.49
N ALA A 92 -5.36 8.29 -27.29
CA ALA A 92 -6.60 7.89 -26.66
C ALA A 92 -6.94 8.81 -25.47
N ILE A 93 -6.48 8.45 -24.27
CA ILE A 93 -6.75 9.19 -23.02
C ILE A 93 -5.46 9.48 -22.26
N GLY A 94 -5.45 10.61 -21.53
CA GLY A 94 -4.30 11.06 -20.75
C GLY A 94 -4.68 11.66 -19.41
N PRO A 95 -5.26 10.89 -18.47
CA PRO A 95 -5.66 11.42 -17.17
C PRO A 95 -4.47 11.67 -16.25
N ALA A 96 -4.67 12.60 -15.32
CA ALA A 96 -3.85 12.69 -14.12
C ALA A 96 -4.18 11.55 -13.16
N ILE A 97 -3.18 11.05 -12.47
CA ILE A 97 -3.30 10.05 -11.40
C ILE A 97 -2.63 10.58 -10.12
N ALA A 98 -2.77 9.90 -8.99
CA ALA A 98 -2.35 10.37 -7.67
C ALA A 98 -0.96 11.02 -7.64
N ASP A 99 0.08 10.37 -8.20
CA ASP A 99 1.46 10.90 -8.22
C ASP A 99 2.02 11.16 -9.61
N GLY A 100 1.17 11.17 -10.64
CA GLY A 100 1.65 11.32 -12.01
C GLY A 100 0.52 11.50 -13.01
N PHE A 101 0.81 11.10 -14.21
CA PHE A 101 -0.11 11.06 -15.34
C PHE A 101 0.30 9.92 -16.28
N TYR A 102 -0.58 9.56 -17.18
CA TYR A 102 -0.20 8.73 -18.32
C TYR A 102 -0.87 9.24 -19.59
N TYR A 103 -0.45 8.72 -20.72
CA TYR A 103 -1.14 8.89 -21.99
C TYR A 103 -1.02 7.63 -22.84
N ASP A 104 -2.13 7.24 -23.48
CA ASP A 104 -2.23 6.02 -24.29
C ASP A 104 -2.14 6.35 -25.79
N PHE A 105 -1.29 5.60 -26.48
CA PHE A 105 -1.02 5.80 -27.91
C PHE A 105 -1.08 4.49 -28.69
N GLU A 106 -1.44 4.59 -29.96
CA GLU A 106 -1.25 3.56 -30.97
C GLU A 106 -0.34 4.09 -32.06
N LEU A 107 0.84 3.51 -32.22
CA LEU A 107 1.77 3.87 -33.28
C LEU A 107 1.45 3.13 -34.56
N LEU A 108 1.56 3.81 -35.72
CA LEU A 108 1.28 3.21 -37.02
C LEU A 108 2.27 2.08 -37.32
N GLY A 109 1.78 1.04 -38.01
CA GLY A 109 2.59 -0.10 -38.46
C GLY A 109 3.03 -1.05 -37.34
N GLY A 110 2.43 -0.99 -36.14
CA GLY A 110 2.76 -1.87 -35.01
C GLY A 110 4.11 -1.53 -34.34
N ALA A 111 4.60 -0.30 -34.54
CA ALA A 111 5.79 0.18 -33.83
C ALA A 111 5.53 0.31 -32.33
N THR A 112 6.59 0.19 -31.53
CA THR A 112 6.52 0.31 -30.06
C THR A 112 7.54 1.33 -29.58
N PHE A 113 7.20 2.05 -28.48
CA PHE A 113 8.16 2.91 -27.79
C PHE A 113 9.23 2.08 -27.10
N SER A 114 10.45 2.60 -27.11
CA SER A 114 11.58 2.13 -26.33
C SER A 114 11.92 3.10 -25.19
N ASP A 115 12.77 2.68 -24.26
CA ASP A 115 13.25 3.57 -23.19
C ASP A 115 14.03 4.79 -23.73
N ASP A 116 14.75 4.63 -24.86
CA ASP A 116 15.46 5.73 -25.52
C ASP A 116 14.48 6.77 -26.08
N ASP A 117 13.29 6.38 -26.47
CA ASP A 117 12.26 7.29 -26.97
C ASP A 117 11.74 8.21 -25.87
N LEU A 118 11.69 7.78 -24.60
CA LEU A 118 11.29 8.61 -23.49
C LEU A 118 12.17 9.86 -23.35
N ALA A 119 13.49 9.69 -23.50
CA ALA A 119 14.43 10.82 -23.45
C ALA A 119 14.20 11.81 -24.61
N ARG A 120 13.94 11.32 -25.82
CA ARG A 120 13.62 12.15 -27.00
C ARG A 120 12.29 12.89 -26.83
N ILE A 121 11.27 12.21 -26.30
CA ILE A 121 9.98 12.84 -26.02
C ILE A 121 10.14 13.95 -24.97
N GLU A 122 10.87 13.70 -23.88
CA GLU A 122 11.15 14.72 -22.86
C GLU A 122 11.86 15.96 -23.43
N GLU A 123 12.78 15.79 -24.37
CA GLU A 123 13.47 16.92 -25.03
C GLU A 123 12.47 17.80 -25.78
N VAL A 124 11.55 17.17 -26.54
CA VAL A 124 10.49 17.88 -27.25
C VAL A 124 9.53 18.55 -26.26
N MET A 125 9.13 17.86 -25.20
CA MET A 125 8.28 18.42 -24.13
C MET A 125 8.92 19.67 -23.51
N ARG A 126 10.22 19.63 -23.19
CA ARG A 126 10.95 20.79 -22.63
C ARG A 126 10.97 21.97 -23.60
N ARG A 127 11.09 21.71 -24.90
CA ARG A 127 10.98 22.76 -25.94
C ARG A 127 9.59 23.37 -25.94
N ILE A 128 8.52 22.57 -25.96
CA ILE A 128 7.13 23.03 -25.91
C ILE A 128 6.87 23.87 -24.65
N VAL A 129 7.43 23.47 -23.51
CA VAL A 129 7.36 24.25 -22.26
C VAL A 129 8.09 25.59 -22.39
N ALA A 130 9.28 25.60 -23.00
CA ALA A 130 10.05 26.82 -23.22
C ALA A 130 9.38 27.78 -24.20
N ASP A 131 8.59 27.28 -25.15
CA ASP A 131 7.79 28.07 -26.10
C ASP A 131 6.60 28.80 -25.44
N ASP A 132 6.27 28.46 -24.20
CA ASP A 132 5.20 29.05 -23.38
C ASP A 132 3.86 29.16 -24.09
N GLN A 133 3.42 28.10 -24.74
CA GLN A 133 2.18 28.05 -25.55
C GLN A 133 0.96 28.13 -24.63
N PRO A 134 -0.06 28.97 -24.97
CA PRO A 134 -1.29 29.08 -24.19
C PRO A 134 -2.15 27.82 -24.31
N PHE A 135 -2.84 27.43 -23.23
CA PHE A 135 -3.96 26.47 -23.28
C PHE A 135 -5.25 27.23 -23.60
N VAL A 136 -5.85 26.97 -24.76
CA VAL A 136 -7.05 27.61 -25.23
C VAL A 136 -8.21 26.63 -25.31
N ARG A 137 -9.24 26.86 -24.49
CA ARG A 137 -10.47 26.06 -24.47
C ARG A 137 -11.41 26.48 -25.58
N GLU A 138 -11.96 25.51 -26.31
CA GLU A 138 -12.97 25.71 -27.34
C GLU A 138 -14.17 24.78 -27.09
N GLU A 139 -15.36 25.21 -27.48
CA GLU A 139 -16.58 24.40 -27.43
C GLU A 139 -17.11 24.15 -28.85
N HIS A 140 -17.53 22.92 -29.08
CA HIS A 140 -17.99 22.44 -30.37
C HIS A 140 -19.30 21.69 -30.22
N THR A 141 -20.08 21.63 -31.29
CA THR A 141 -21.17 20.66 -31.44
C THR A 141 -20.56 19.24 -31.60
N VAL A 142 -21.34 18.20 -31.31
CA VAL A 142 -20.91 16.81 -31.55
C VAL A 142 -20.45 16.60 -33.00
N ALA A 143 -21.14 17.17 -33.98
CA ALA A 143 -20.78 17.04 -35.38
C ALA A 143 -19.43 17.72 -35.73
N GLU A 144 -19.16 18.89 -35.17
CA GLU A 144 -17.87 19.60 -35.31
C GLU A 144 -16.75 18.81 -34.60
N GLY A 145 -17.01 18.28 -33.39
CA GLY A 145 -16.07 17.42 -32.65
C GLY A 145 -15.70 16.18 -33.45
N LEU A 146 -16.68 15.46 -34.02
CA LEU A 146 -16.43 14.29 -34.86
C LEU A 146 -15.62 14.62 -36.12
N ALA A 147 -15.86 15.82 -36.73
CA ALA A 147 -15.08 16.26 -37.87
C ALA A 147 -13.64 16.63 -37.48
N LEU A 148 -13.45 17.28 -36.29
CA LEU A 148 -12.14 17.67 -35.78
C LEU A 148 -11.25 16.46 -35.51
N PHE A 149 -11.82 15.36 -34.98
CA PHE A 149 -11.13 14.11 -34.67
C PHE A 149 -11.34 13.03 -35.75
N ALA A 150 -11.57 13.42 -37.04
CA ALA A 150 -11.85 12.46 -38.11
C ALA A 150 -10.82 11.31 -38.21
N ASP A 151 -9.54 11.62 -37.98
CA ASP A 151 -8.41 10.68 -38.06
C ASP A 151 -8.01 10.08 -36.70
N GLN A 152 -8.80 10.28 -35.64
CA GLN A 152 -8.52 9.82 -34.28
C GLN A 152 -9.63 8.87 -33.77
N PRO A 153 -9.50 7.56 -34.03
CA PRO A 153 -10.57 6.59 -33.80
C PRO A 153 -11.02 6.54 -32.33
N PHE A 154 -10.09 6.63 -31.38
CA PHE A 154 -10.40 6.58 -29.95
C PHE A 154 -11.17 7.82 -29.47
N LYS A 155 -10.82 9.02 -29.96
CA LYS A 155 -11.53 10.26 -29.63
C LYS A 155 -12.94 10.26 -30.24
N ARG A 156 -13.10 9.73 -31.43
CA ARG A 156 -14.42 9.57 -32.05
C ARG A 156 -15.31 8.62 -31.25
N GLU A 157 -14.77 7.47 -30.83
CA GLU A 157 -15.52 6.50 -30.02
C GLU A 157 -16.00 7.11 -28.69
N ILE A 158 -15.18 8.00 -28.07
CA ILE A 158 -15.56 8.74 -26.87
C ILE A 158 -16.72 9.71 -27.18
N ILE A 159 -16.63 10.50 -28.25
CA ILE A 159 -17.66 11.48 -28.64
C ILE A 159 -18.98 10.77 -29.03
N GLU A 160 -18.91 9.63 -29.71
CA GLU A 160 -20.09 8.85 -30.12
C GLU A 160 -20.77 8.14 -28.93
N GLY A 161 -20.16 8.11 -27.77
CA GLY A 161 -20.73 7.50 -26.56
C GLY A 161 -20.86 5.99 -26.62
N VAL A 162 -20.10 5.32 -27.50
CA VAL A 162 -20.15 3.87 -27.67
C VAL A 162 -19.50 3.15 -26.50
N GLY A 163 -20.34 2.60 -25.61
CA GLY A 163 -19.96 1.77 -24.46
C GLY A 163 -20.62 2.21 -23.16
N ASP A 164 -21.51 1.35 -22.61
CA ASP A 164 -22.33 1.62 -21.43
C ASP A 164 -21.62 1.34 -20.08
N ASP A 165 -20.29 1.30 -20.03
CA ASP A 165 -19.55 1.01 -18.80
C ASP A 165 -19.53 2.20 -17.84
N ALA A 166 -20.21 2.03 -16.69
CA ALA A 166 -20.38 3.05 -15.66
C ALA A 166 -19.05 3.49 -14.99
N GLU A 167 -18.01 2.61 -14.95
CA GLU A 167 -16.69 2.95 -14.39
C GLU A 167 -15.90 3.91 -15.28
N LEU A 168 -16.07 3.82 -16.61
CA LEU A 168 -15.45 4.75 -17.57
C LEU A 168 -16.21 6.07 -17.72
N ARG A 169 -17.45 6.13 -17.21
CA ARG A 169 -18.17 7.40 -17.08
C ARG A 169 -17.52 8.37 -16.09
N SER A 170 -16.75 7.92 -15.11
CA SER A 170 -16.04 8.79 -14.18
C SER A 170 -14.77 9.43 -14.77
N GLU A 171 -14.06 8.74 -15.68
CA GLU A 171 -12.81 9.25 -16.28
C GLU A 171 -12.98 9.83 -17.69
N ALA A 172 -13.81 9.25 -18.54
CA ALA A 172 -14.00 9.68 -19.94
C ALA A 172 -15.35 10.32 -20.22
N SER A 173 -16.42 10.07 -19.45
CA SER A 173 -17.73 10.74 -19.62
C SER A 173 -17.72 12.17 -19.08
N GLY A 174 -16.65 12.55 -18.39
CA GLY A 174 -16.32 13.92 -18.10
C GLY A 174 -16.25 14.81 -19.34
N ASP A 175 -15.97 14.30 -20.53
CA ASP A 175 -15.65 15.10 -21.72
C ASP A 175 -16.86 15.59 -22.54
N ILE A 176 -18.06 15.09 -22.28
CA ILE A 176 -19.29 15.56 -22.91
C ILE A 176 -20.17 16.26 -21.88
N ALA A 177 -20.44 17.54 -22.07
CA ALA A 177 -21.31 18.33 -21.19
C ALA A 177 -22.78 17.85 -21.24
N PRO A 178 -23.56 17.99 -20.14
CA PRO A 178 -25.00 17.86 -20.20
C PRO A 178 -25.57 18.85 -21.20
N GLY A 179 -26.08 18.37 -22.34
CA GLY A 179 -26.57 19.21 -23.42
C GLY A 179 -25.91 18.94 -24.78
N GLY A 180 -24.91 18.03 -24.86
CA GLY A 180 -24.34 17.54 -26.11
C GLY A 180 -23.27 18.46 -26.73
N SER A 181 -22.61 19.34 -25.98
CA SER A 181 -21.41 20.04 -26.42
C SER A 181 -20.13 19.28 -26.09
N VAL A 182 -19.14 19.40 -26.98
CA VAL A 182 -17.82 18.79 -26.88
C VAL A 182 -16.80 19.90 -26.60
N SER A 183 -16.03 19.78 -25.52
CA SER A 183 -14.96 20.75 -25.24
C SER A 183 -13.59 20.20 -25.64
N THR A 184 -12.76 21.11 -26.15
CA THR A 184 -11.37 20.78 -26.54
C THR A 184 -10.40 21.82 -26.03
N TYR A 185 -9.12 21.45 -25.99
CA TYR A 185 -8.02 22.37 -25.73
C TYR A 185 -6.99 22.34 -26.85
N ARG A 186 -6.49 23.52 -27.21
CA ARG A 186 -5.39 23.72 -28.16
C ARG A 186 -4.20 24.40 -27.50
N ASN A 187 -3.03 24.19 -28.09
CA ASN A 187 -1.79 24.88 -27.68
C ASN A 187 -1.21 25.64 -28.87
N PRO A 188 -1.80 26.83 -29.29
CA PRO A 188 -1.24 27.60 -30.39
C PRO A 188 0.21 28.05 -30.14
N PRO A 189 1.09 28.08 -31.17
CA PRO A 189 0.79 27.87 -32.58
C PRO A 189 0.75 26.40 -33.05
N SER A 190 0.85 25.42 -32.15
CA SER A 190 0.73 24.00 -32.48
C SER A 190 -0.64 23.67 -33.09
N LEU A 191 -0.66 22.66 -33.98
CA LEU A 191 -1.89 22.09 -34.50
C LEU A 191 -2.52 21.05 -33.57
N PHE A 192 -1.86 20.77 -32.45
CA PHE A 192 -2.37 19.82 -31.46
C PHE A 192 -3.69 20.29 -30.86
N VAL A 193 -4.64 19.39 -30.79
CA VAL A 193 -5.93 19.56 -30.15
C VAL A 193 -6.28 18.31 -29.37
N ASP A 194 -6.83 18.45 -28.19
CA ASP A 194 -7.31 17.32 -27.40
C ASP A 194 -8.75 17.48 -26.96
N LEU A 195 -9.48 16.36 -26.88
CA LEU A 195 -10.80 16.27 -26.28
C LEU A 195 -10.64 16.29 -24.76
N CYS A 196 -11.11 17.35 -24.09
CA CYS A 196 -10.88 17.53 -22.67
C CYS A 196 -11.80 18.60 -22.07
N ARG A 197 -12.19 18.43 -20.81
CA ARG A 197 -12.95 19.44 -20.02
C ARG A 197 -12.08 20.46 -19.31
N GLY A 198 -10.82 20.13 -19.08
CA GLY A 198 -9.94 20.91 -18.20
C GLY A 198 -10.16 20.60 -16.71
N PRO A 199 -9.75 21.50 -15.79
CA PRO A 199 -9.01 22.70 -16.10
C PRO A 199 -7.54 22.44 -16.47
N HIS A 200 -6.94 23.41 -17.17
CA HIS A 200 -5.52 23.44 -17.48
C HIS A 200 -4.84 24.69 -16.92
N VAL A 201 -3.50 24.59 -16.81
CA VAL A 201 -2.68 25.80 -16.53
C VAL A 201 -2.80 26.81 -17.65
N GLY A 202 -2.49 28.08 -17.38
CA GLY A 202 -2.66 29.16 -18.40
C GLY A 202 -1.76 29.01 -19.62
N SER A 203 -0.57 28.37 -19.47
CA SER A 203 0.35 28.12 -20.58
C SER A 203 1.33 26.99 -20.23
N THR A 204 1.96 26.41 -21.26
CA THR A 204 2.93 25.31 -21.09
C THR A 204 4.16 25.74 -20.28
N GLY A 205 4.53 27.03 -20.28
CA GLY A 205 5.63 27.58 -19.48
C GLY A 205 5.48 27.39 -17.96
N ARG A 206 4.28 27.00 -17.49
CA ARG A 206 4.02 26.67 -16.09
C ARG A 206 4.42 25.23 -15.70
N LEU A 207 4.85 24.40 -16.66
CA LEU A 207 5.04 22.94 -16.53
C LEU A 207 6.52 22.54 -16.52
N GLY A 208 7.38 23.24 -15.76
CA GLY A 208 8.83 23.06 -15.83
C GLY A 208 9.39 21.80 -15.16
N HIS A 209 8.65 21.13 -14.28
CA HIS A 209 9.18 20.10 -13.40
C HIS A 209 8.47 18.76 -13.61
N PHE A 210 8.86 18.01 -14.63
CA PHE A 210 8.28 16.72 -15.00
C PHE A 210 9.36 15.70 -15.36
N LYS A 211 8.96 14.41 -15.34
CA LYS A 211 9.79 13.28 -15.77
C LYS A 211 8.90 12.20 -16.38
N LEU A 212 9.30 11.63 -17.52
CA LEU A 212 8.72 10.40 -18.05
C LEU A 212 9.38 9.21 -17.35
N LEU A 213 8.56 8.23 -16.94
CA LEU A 213 9.01 7.17 -16.05
C LEU A 213 9.20 5.83 -16.78
N ARG A 214 8.21 5.40 -17.56
CA ARG A 214 8.22 4.09 -18.22
C ARG A 214 7.16 3.97 -19.31
N VAL A 215 7.30 2.95 -20.15
CA VAL A 215 6.28 2.50 -21.10
C VAL A 215 5.66 1.19 -20.60
N ALA A 216 4.37 1.00 -20.86
CA ALA A 216 3.66 -0.25 -20.59
C ALA A 216 2.61 -0.51 -21.68
N GLY A 217 2.24 -1.76 -21.89
CA GLY A 217 1.06 -2.11 -22.69
C GLY A 217 -0.22 -1.83 -21.92
N ALA A 218 -1.26 -1.36 -22.61
CA ALA A 218 -2.61 -1.20 -22.07
C ALA A 218 -3.63 -1.60 -23.13
N TYR A 219 -4.73 -2.25 -22.71
CA TYR A 219 -5.83 -2.52 -23.65
C TYR A 219 -6.83 -1.38 -23.63
N TRP A 220 -7.34 -1.00 -24.81
CA TRP A 220 -8.37 0.03 -24.90
C TRP A 220 -9.58 -0.33 -24.04
N ARG A 221 -9.96 0.57 -23.12
CA ARG A 221 -11.02 0.35 -22.12
C ARG A 221 -10.85 -0.93 -21.28
N GLY A 222 -9.61 -1.36 -21.04
CA GLY A 222 -9.32 -2.54 -20.21
C GLY A 222 -9.78 -3.88 -20.82
N ASP A 223 -10.27 -3.90 -22.06
CA ASP A 223 -10.75 -5.10 -22.72
C ASP A 223 -9.63 -5.73 -23.57
N GLU A 224 -9.13 -6.89 -23.17
CA GLU A 224 -8.05 -7.63 -23.85
C GLU A 224 -8.38 -8.05 -25.29
N ARG A 225 -9.66 -7.98 -25.71
CA ARG A 225 -10.13 -8.26 -27.08
C ARG A 225 -10.03 -7.03 -27.99
N LYS A 226 -9.77 -5.83 -27.42
CA LYS A 226 -9.64 -4.56 -28.15
C LYS A 226 -8.18 -4.24 -28.48
N ALA A 227 -7.96 -3.06 -29.10
CA ALA A 227 -6.63 -2.61 -29.48
C ALA A 227 -5.68 -2.55 -28.27
N GLN A 228 -4.48 -3.06 -28.46
CA GLN A 228 -3.40 -2.94 -27.49
C GLN A 228 -2.68 -1.62 -27.74
N LEU A 229 -2.81 -0.70 -26.78
CA LEU A 229 -2.17 0.61 -26.78
C LEU A 229 -0.85 0.57 -26.00
N GLN A 230 -0.04 1.56 -26.24
CA GLN A 230 1.17 1.82 -25.48
C GLN A 230 0.95 3.01 -24.55
N ARG A 231 1.11 2.78 -23.27
CA ARG A 231 0.92 3.76 -22.22
C ARG A 231 2.27 4.30 -21.77
N ILE A 232 2.46 5.61 -21.89
CA ILE A 232 3.62 6.31 -21.34
C ILE A 232 3.21 6.91 -19.99
N TYR A 233 3.92 6.52 -18.93
CA TYR A 233 3.76 7.10 -17.60
C TYR A 233 4.73 8.22 -17.37
N GLY A 234 4.26 9.29 -16.73
CA GLY A 234 5.07 10.43 -16.30
C GLY A 234 4.61 11.00 -14.95
N THR A 235 5.37 11.92 -14.42
CA THR A 235 5.05 12.69 -13.22
C THR A 235 5.33 14.16 -13.42
N ALA A 236 4.59 15.05 -12.72
CA ALA A 236 4.81 16.47 -12.74
C ALA A 236 4.54 17.08 -11.35
N TRP A 237 5.39 18.07 -11.00
CA TRP A 237 5.42 18.67 -9.67
C TRP A 237 5.57 20.18 -9.76
N GLU A 238 5.19 20.90 -8.70
CA GLU A 238 5.21 22.36 -8.61
C GLU A 238 6.64 22.96 -8.53
N SER A 239 7.64 22.13 -8.22
CA SER A 239 9.03 22.58 -8.07
C SER A 239 10.03 21.46 -8.40
N GLU A 240 11.26 21.86 -8.76
CA GLU A 240 12.37 20.93 -8.96
C GLU A 240 12.66 20.07 -7.71
N ARG A 241 12.56 20.70 -6.52
CA ARG A 241 12.75 19.99 -5.25
C ARG A 241 11.69 18.92 -5.04
N ALA A 242 10.41 19.24 -5.25
CA ALA A 242 9.32 18.28 -5.09
C ALA A 242 9.45 17.11 -6.08
N LEU A 243 9.85 17.39 -7.33
CA LEU A 243 10.17 16.36 -8.32
C LEU A 243 11.34 15.48 -7.87
N ALA A 244 12.44 16.09 -7.41
CA ALA A 244 13.62 15.35 -6.93
C ALA A 244 13.30 14.47 -5.71
N ASP A 245 12.56 15.00 -4.74
CA ASP A 245 12.10 14.26 -3.56
C ASP A 245 11.21 13.06 -3.96
N TYR A 246 10.34 13.23 -4.97
CA TYR A 246 9.52 12.14 -5.49
C TYR A 246 10.36 11.07 -6.20
N LEU A 247 11.27 11.46 -7.09
CA LEU A 247 12.16 10.52 -7.80
C LEU A 247 13.03 9.72 -6.82
N HIS A 248 13.54 10.39 -5.79
CA HIS A 248 14.29 9.72 -4.72
C HIS A 248 13.43 8.68 -3.99
N ARG A 249 12.16 9.01 -3.69
CA ARG A 249 11.23 8.02 -3.10
C ARG A 249 10.98 6.82 -4.02
N LEU A 250 10.89 7.04 -5.34
CA LEU A 250 10.75 5.93 -6.30
C LEU A 250 11.99 5.02 -6.33
N GLU A 251 13.18 5.60 -6.36
CA GLU A 251 14.45 4.84 -6.30
C GLU A 251 14.54 4.04 -4.99
N GLU A 252 14.18 4.65 -3.85
CA GLU A 252 14.15 3.96 -2.57
C GLU A 252 13.09 2.86 -2.55
N ALA A 253 11.92 3.07 -3.16
CA ALA A 253 10.88 2.05 -3.28
C ALA A 253 11.36 0.85 -4.11
N GLU A 254 12.03 1.09 -5.24
CA GLU A 254 12.60 0.03 -6.09
C GLU A 254 13.72 -0.74 -5.35
N ARG A 255 14.58 -0.03 -4.63
CA ARG A 255 15.64 -0.63 -3.83
C ARG A 255 15.10 -1.51 -2.71
N ARG A 256 13.91 -1.17 -2.17
CA ARG A 256 13.24 -1.87 -1.07
C ARG A 256 12.23 -2.91 -1.55
N ASP A 257 12.03 -3.08 -2.86
CA ASP A 257 11.07 -4.03 -3.40
C ASP A 257 11.29 -5.42 -2.80
N HIS A 258 10.26 -5.96 -2.11
CA HIS A 258 10.34 -7.25 -1.43
C HIS A 258 10.68 -8.42 -2.35
N ARG A 259 10.37 -8.32 -3.66
CA ARG A 259 10.70 -9.37 -4.65
C ARG A 259 12.20 -9.43 -4.88
N LYS A 260 12.85 -8.26 -4.97
CA LYS A 260 14.31 -8.15 -5.08
C LYS A 260 14.99 -8.56 -3.78
N LEU A 261 14.54 -8.01 -2.65
CA LEU A 261 15.09 -8.37 -1.34
C LEU A 261 14.89 -9.87 -1.02
N GLY A 262 13.74 -10.44 -1.42
CA GLY A 262 13.46 -11.85 -1.25
C GLY A 262 14.42 -12.76 -2.01
N ALA A 263 14.78 -12.39 -3.24
CA ALA A 263 15.78 -13.08 -4.04
C ALA A 263 17.21 -12.88 -3.49
N ASP A 264 17.60 -11.62 -3.19
CA ASP A 264 18.94 -11.27 -2.70
C ASP A 264 19.26 -11.93 -1.35
N LEU A 265 18.26 -12.11 -0.49
CA LEU A 265 18.37 -12.71 0.86
C LEU A 265 17.97 -14.19 0.91
N ASP A 266 17.61 -14.78 -0.22
CA ASP A 266 17.17 -16.19 -0.33
C ASP A 266 15.98 -16.52 0.58
N LEU A 267 14.89 -15.71 0.51
CA LEU A 267 13.75 -15.86 1.41
C LEU A 267 12.58 -16.60 0.77
N PHE A 268 12.29 -16.35 -0.49
CA PHE A 268 11.19 -16.97 -1.23
C PHE A 268 11.37 -16.83 -2.75
N SER A 269 10.61 -17.63 -3.48
CA SER A 269 10.53 -17.59 -4.95
C SER A 269 9.10 -17.82 -5.43
N PHE A 270 8.88 -17.58 -6.74
CA PHE A 270 7.63 -17.87 -7.46
C PHE A 270 7.94 -18.77 -8.65
N PRO A 271 8.10 -20.09 -8.44
CA PRO A 271 8.39 -21.01 -9.53
C PRO A 271 7.24 -21.06 -10.55
N PRO A 272 7.52 -20.90 -11.85
CA PRO A 272 6.48 -20.91 -12.88
C PRO A 272 5.71 -22.23 -12.94
N GLU A 273 6.32 -23.32 -12.52
CA GLU A 273 5.73 -24.66 -12.46
C GLU A 273 4.53 -24.78 -11.50
N ILE A 274 4.49 -23.93 -10.46
CA ILE A 274 3.40 -23.92 -9.48
C ILE A 274 2.27 -23.02 -9.94
N GLY A 275 2.60 -21.99 -10.72
CA GLY A 275 1.65 -20.99 -11.18
C GLY A 275 1.79 -19.63 -10.47
N SER A 276 1.21 -18.61 -11.11
CA SER A 276 1.32 -17.22 -10.66
C SER A 276 0.60 -16.99 -9.33
N GLY A 277 1.22 -16.23 -8.42
CA GLY A 277 0.64 -15.83 -7.16
C GLY A 277 0.68 -16.88 -6.05
N LEU A 278 1.55 -17.88 -6.19
CA LEU A 278 1.76 -18.93 -5.20
C LEU A 278 3.24 -18.95 -4.77
N PRO A 279 3.58 -18.29 -3.64
CA PRO A 279 4.96 -18.19 -3.18
C PRO A 279 5.46 -19.50 -2.55
N VAL A 280 6.74 -19.80 -2.78
CA VAL A 280 7.48 -20.86 -2.06
C VAL A 280 8.49 -20.17 -1.15
N PHE A 281 8.38 -20.41 0.15
CA PHE A 281 9.31 -19.88 1.15
C PHE A 281 10.53 -20.80 1.29
N HIS A 282 11.72 -20.21 1.16
CA HIS A 282 12.99 -20.88 1.38
C HIS A 282 13.30 -21.01 2.89
N PRO A 283 14.31 -21.76 3.34
CA PRO A 283 14.51 -22.01 4.76
C PRO A 283 14.59 -20.74 5.63
N LYS A 284 15.27 -19.69 5.18
CA LYS A 284 15.35 -18.41 5.91
C LYS A 284 14.00 -17.70 5.96
N GLY A 285 13.30 -17.64 4.83
CA GLY A 285 11.97 -17.02 4.75
C GLY A 285 10.91 -17.81 5.51
N GLY A 286 10.96 -19.15 5.45
CA GLY A 286 10.10 -20.03 6.23
C GLY A 286 10.28 -19.85 7.74
N LEU A 287 11.52 -19.63 8.19
CA LEU A 287 11.80 -19.33 9.60
C LEU A 287 11.21 -17.98 10.03
N ILE A 288 11.38 -16.92 9.23
CA ILE A 288 10.77 -15.61 9.53
C ILE A 288 9.25 -15.74 9.60
N ARG A 289 8.64 -16.42 8.65
CA ARG A 289 7.20 -16.69 8.62
C ARG A 289 6.76 -17.42 9.90
N MET A 290 7.46 -18.47 10.30
CA MET A 290 7.18 -19.23 11.53
C MET A 290 7.24 -18.32 12.77
N LEU A 291 8.26 -17.45 12.88
CA LEU A 291 8.39 -16.49 13.99
C LEU A 291 7.22 -15.50 14.06
N MET A 292 6.76 -15.00 12.90
CA MET A 292 5.59 -14.12 12.83
C MET A 292 4.32 -14.85 13.27
N GLU A 293 4.11 -16.08 12.78
CA GLU A 293 2.96 -16.92 13.12
C GLU A 293 2.95 -17.30 14.61
N ASP A 294 4.09 -17.69 15.18
CA ASP A 294 4.21 -18.01 16.60
C ASP A 294 3.99 -16.81 17.50
N TYR A 295 4.46 -15.64 17.06
CA TYR A 295 4.18 -14.39 17.75
C TYR A 295 2.67 -14.08 17.74
N SER A 296 2.02 -14.20 16.59
CA SER A 296 0.57 -13.99 16.46
C SER A 296 -0.20 -14.98 17.36
N ARG A 297 0.15 -16.27 17.36
CA ARG A 297 -0.47 -17.29 18.24
C ARG A 297 -0.36 -16.92 19.71
N ARG A 298 0.82 -16.52 20.19
CA ARG A 298 1.02 -16.13 21.60
C ARG A 298 0.15 -14.94 21.98
N ARG A 299 0.14 -13.88 21.17
CA ARG A 299 -0.66 -12.68 21.43
C ARG A 299 -2.17 -12.98 21.45
N HIS A 300 -2.63 -13.89 20.57
CA HIS A 300 -4.04 -14.32 20.59
C HIS A 300 -4.37 -15.17 21.80
N ALA A 301 -3.46 -16.06 22.23
CA ALA A 301 -3.65 -16.82 23.48
C ALA A 301 -3.77 -15.87 24.70
N GLU A 302 -2.89 -14.87 24.78
CA GLU A 302 -2.94 -13.83 25.82
C GLU A 302 -4.24 -13.00 25.77
N GLY A 303 -4.77 -12.75 24.56
CA GLY A 303 -6.05 -12.07 24.32
C GLY A 303 -7.30 -12.94 24.57
N GLY A 304 -7.13 -14.19 25.04
CA GLY A 304 -8.24 -15.09 25.35
C GLY A 304 -8.94 -15.69 24.12
N TYR A 305 -8.26 -15.78 22.98
CA TYR A 305 -8.79 -16.42 21.78
C TYR A 305 -8.72 -17.94 21.86
N GLN A 306 -9.74 -18.60 21.31
CA GLN A 306 -9.82 -20.06 21.18
C GLN A 306 -9.35 -20.46 19.78
N PHE A 307 -8.38 -21.38 19.72
CA PHE A 307 -7.79 -21.83 18.46
C PHE A 307 -8.68 -22.86 17.79
N VAL A 308 -8.92 -22.63 16.50
CA VAL A 308 -9.66 -23.57 15.64
C VAL A 308 -8.83 -23.92 14.41
N SER A 309 -9.23 -24.95 13.69
CA SER A 309 -8.63 -25.36 12.42
C SER A 309 -9.73 -25.85 11.50
N THR A 310 -9.81 -25.29 10.30
CA THR A 310 -10.87 -25.57 9.35
C THR A 310 -10.33 -26.13 8.03
N PRO A 311 -11.11 -27.00 7.34
CA PRO A 311 -10.66 -27.60 6.10
C PRO A 311 -10.54 -26.56 4.97
N HIS A 312 -9.69 -26.85 3.98
CA HIS A 312 -9.50 -25.99 2.81
C HIS A 312 -10.59 -26.15 1.76
N LEU A 313 -11.32 -27.26 1.79
CA LEU A 313 -12.32 -27.63 0.81
C LEU A 313 -13.69 -27.76 1.48
N THR A 314 -14.73 -27.33 0.78
CA THR A 314 -16.11 -27.51 1.22
C THR A 314 -17.08 -27.66 0.04
N LYS A 315 -18.26 -28.18 0.32
CA LYS A 315 -19.36 -28.26 -0.63
C LYS A 315 -19.89 -26.87 -0.97
N ALA A 316 -20.45 -26.73 -2.18
CA ALA A 316 -21.03 -25.49 -2.69
C ALA A 316 -22.09 -24.87 -1.77
N GLU A 317 -22.92 -25.72 -1.13
CA GLU A 317 -24.06 -25.31 -0.30
C GLU A 317 -23.65 -24.41 0.88
N LEU A 318 -22.42 -24.53 1.40
CA LEU A 318 -21.93 -23.65 2.45
C LEU A 318 -21.76 -22.22 1.94
N PHE A 319 -21.24 -22.06 0.71
CA PHE A 319 -21.04 -20.76 0.08
C PHE A 319 -22.32 -20.20 -0.57
N GLU A 320 -23.29 -21.04 -0.89
CA GLU A 320 -24.66 -20.63 -1.25
C GLU A 320 -25.35 -20.00 -0.01
N THR A 321 -25.28 -20.67 1.14
CA THR A 321 -25.86 -20.17 2.39
C THR A 321 -25.27 -18.85 2.84
N SER A 322 -23.95 -18.70 2.79
CA SER A 322 -23.25 -17.46 3.18
C SER A 322 -23.37 -16.34 2.14
N GLY A 323 -23.80 -16.62 0.91
CA GLY A 323 -23.90 -15.65 -0.17
C GLY A 323 -22.60 -15.42 -0.96
N HIS A 324 -21.52 -16.14 -0.67
CA HIS A 324 -20.27 -15.97 -1.37
C HIS A 324 -20.37 -16.29 -2.88
N LEU A 325 -21.18 -17.27 -3.28
CA LEU A 325 -21.42 -17.58 -4.69
C LEU A 325 -22.25 -16.53 -5.42
N GLU A 326 -23.00 -15.71 -4.71
CA GLU A 326 -23.78 -14.60 -5.26
C GLU A 326 -22.93 -13.33 -5.43
N TRP A 327 -22.12 -12.97 -4.41
CA TRP A 327 -21.44 -11.67 -4.35
C TRP A 327 -19.93 -11.73 -4.56
N PHE A 328 -19.32 -12.91 -4.48
CA PHE A 328 -17.86 -13.08 -4.52
C PHE A 328 -17.38 -14.11 -5.56
N ALA A 329 -18.27 -14.65 -6.39
CA ALA A 329 -17.97 -15.75 -7.32
C ALA A 329 -16.78 -15.46 -8.27
N GLU A 330 -16.67 -14.22 -8.76
CA GLU A 330 -15.59 -13.82 -9.69
C GLU A 330 -14.17 -13.93 -9.07
N SER A 331 -14.09 -13.86 -7.74
CA SER A 331 -12.84 -13.99 -6.99
C SER A 331 -12.61 -15.40 -6.45
N MET A 332 -13.46 -16.36 -6.77
CA MET A 332 -13.33 -17.76 -6.37
C MET A 332 -12.72 -18.61 -7.47
N PHE A 333 -11.86 -19.57 -7.11
CA PHE A 333 -11.45 -20.61 -8.06
C PHE A 333 -12.68 -21.41 -8.52
N PRO A 334 -12.70 -21.88 -9.77
CA PRO A 334 -13.77 -22.72 -10.28
C PRO A 334 -13.99 -23.95 -9.41
N PRO A 335 -15.24 -24.46 -9.33
CA PRO A 335 -15.52 -25.66 -8.55
C PRO A 335 -14.79 -26.90 -9.09
N MET A 336 -14.45 -27.79 -8.19
CA MET A 336 -14.09 -29.18 -8.51
C MET A 336 -15.37 -30.00 -8.57
N GLU A 337 -15.65 -30.58 -9.74
CA GLU A 337 -16.77 -31.48 -9.92
C GLU A 337 -16.35 -32.90 -9.54
N LEU A 338 -17.08 -33.48 -8.60
CA LEU A 338 -16.92 -34.88 -8.20
C LEU A 338 -18.04 -35.75 -8.79
N ASP A 339 -17.95 -37.05 -8.55
CA ASP A 339 -18.98 -38.00 -8.96
C ASP A 339 -20.36 -37.57 -8.45
N GLU A 340 -21.42 -37.90 -9.17
CA GLU A 340 -22.83 -37.57 -8.85
C GLU A 340 -23.19 -36.07 -8.89
N GLY A 341 -22.34 -35.21 -9.51
CA GLY A 341 -22.63 -33.79 -9.67
C GLY A 341 -22.37 -32.93 -8.42
N HIS A 342 -21.68 -33.48 -7.43
CA HIS A 342 -21.27 -32.71 -6.25
C HIS A 342 -20.15 -31.73 -6.60
N ARG A 343 -20.34 -30.45 -6.24
CA ARG A 343 -19.35 -29.38 -6.45
C ARG A 343 -18.66 -29.02 -5.14
N TYR A 344 -17.33 -29.02 -5.16
CA TYR A 344 -16.48 -28.57 -4.06
C TYR A 344 -15.69 -27.33 -4.48
N TYR A 345 -15.48 -26.43 -3.54
CA TYR A 345 -14.65 -25.23 -3.72
C TYR A 345 -13.50 -25.22 -2.73
N VAL A 346 -12.35 -24.63 -3.14
CA VAL A 346 -11.38 -24.16 -2.19
C VAL A 346 -11.90 -22.90 -1.51
N LYS A 347 -11.69 -22.76 -0.21
CA LYS A 347 -12.26 -21.64 0.57
C LYS A 347 -11.62 -20.30 0.21
N PRO A 348 -12.38 -19.24 -0.15
CA PRO A 348 -11.88 -17.88 -0.32
C PRO A 348 -11.81 -17.10 0.99
N MET A 349 -12.53 -17.56 2.01
CA MET A 349 -12.66 -16.96 3.36
C MET A 349 -12.89 -18.04 4.41
N ASN A 350 -12.59 -17.73 5.68
CA ASN A 350 -12.72 -18.66 6.81
C ASN A 350 -14.05 -18.48 7.57
N CYS A 351 -14.74 -17.34 7.42
CA CYS A 351 -15.95 -16.97 8.18
C CYS A 351 -17.04 -18.06 8.22
N PRO A 352 -17.47 -18.70 7.09
CA PRO A 352 -18.53 -19.70 7.16
C PRO A 352 -18.16 -20.92 8.02
N PHE A 353 -16.87 -21.26 8.10
CA PHE A 353 -16.40 -22.38 8.91
C PHE A 353 -16.41 -22.06 10.41
N HIS A 354 -16.01 -20.84 10.81
CA HIS A 354 -16.10 -20.40 12.21
C HIS A 354 -17.56 -20.32 12.67
N ILE A 355 -18.47 -19.92 11.77
CA ILE A 355 -19.92 -19.98 12.00
C ILE A 355 -20.37 -21.42 12.29
N LEU A 356 -19.86 -22.43 11.55
CA LEU A 356 -20.18 -23.83 11.82
C LEU A 356 -19.64 -24.27 13.20
N VAL A 357 -18.48 -23.78 13.65
CA VAL A 357 -17.97 -24.03 15.01
C VAL A 357 -18.91 -23.45 16.05
N TYR A 358 -19.36 -22.20 15.86
CA TYR A 358 -20.37 -21.59 16.76
C TYR A 358 -21.66 -22.42 16.80
N ARG A 359 -22.20 -22.78 15.64
CA ARG A 359 -23.46 -23.51 15.46
C ARG A 359 -23.43 -24.96 15.92
N SER A 360 -22.23 -25.52 16.17
CA SER A 360 -22.05 -26.95 16.52
C SER A 360 -22.87 -27.41 17.75
N ARG A 361 -23.23 -26.46 18.63
CA ARG A 361 -24.08 -26.70 19.81
C ARG A 361 -24.85 -25.45 20.21
N GLN A 362 -25.87 -25.58 21.06
CA GLN A 362 -26.56 -24.44 21.63
C GLN A 362 -25.60 -23.61 22.50
N ARG A 363 -25.71 -22.29 22.38
CA ARG A 363 -24.86 -21.33 23.11
C ARG A 363 -25.69 -20.59 24.16
N SER A 364 -24.99 -20.15 25.23
CA SER A 364 -25.54 -19.27 26.26
C SER A 364 -24.81 -17.92 26.24
N TYR A 365 -25.52 -16.84 26.61
CA TYR A 365 -24.92 -15.52 26.77
C TYR A 365 -23.66 -15.51 27.67
N ARG A 366 -23.54 -16.48 28.59
CA ARG A 366 -22.38 -16.64 29.50
C ARG A 366 -21.13 -17.11 28.78
N GLU A 367 -21.26 -17.62 27.56
CA GLU A 367 -20.12 -18.05 26.72
C GLU A 367 -19.64 -16.93 25.79
N LEU A 368 -20.36 -15.81 25.77
CA LEU A 368 -20.05 -14.66 24.95
C LEU A 368 -19.32 -13.57 25.78
N PRO A 369 -18.33 -12.87 25.24
CA PRO A 369 -17.90 -12.97 23.85
C PRO A 369 -17.10 -14.25 23.58
N MET A 370 -17.36 -14.93 22.44
CA MET A 370 -16.58 -16.05 21.96
C MET A 370 -15.62 -15.58 20.88
N ARG A 371 -14.31 -15.69 21.13
CA ARG A 371 -13.27 -15.25 20.20
C ARG A 371 -12.59 -16.46 19.58
N LEU A 372 -12.86 -16.74 18.30
CA LEU A 372 -12.25 -17.81 17.52
C LEU A 372 -11.09 -17.26 16.69
N TYR A 373 -10.01 -18.04 16.56
CA TYR A 373 -8.81 -17.66 15.81
C TYR A 373 -8.21 -18.87 15.09
N GLU A 374 -7.79 -18.66 13.83
CA GLU A 374 -6.91 -19.58 13.11
C GLU A 374 -5.93 -18.85 12.21
N LEU A 375 -4.78 -19.48 11.93
CA LEU A 375 -3.97 -19.16 10.76
C LEU A 375 -4.57 -19.95 9.58
N GLY A 376 -5.57 -19.35 8.96
CA GLY A 376 -6.41 -19.99 7.96
C GLY A 376 -5.95 -19.68 6.55
N THR A 377 -5.50 -20.72 5.81
CA THR A 377 -5.13 -20.54 4.41
C THR A 377 -6.38 -20.45 3.53
N VAL A 378 -6.47 -19.41 2.73
CA VAL A 378 -7.55 -19.14 1.78
C VAL A 378 -7.02 -18.96 0.37
N TYR A 379 -7.88 -19.13 -0.64
CA TYR A 379 -7.51 -19.11 -2.04
C TYR A 379 -8.44 -18.19 -2.82
N ARG A 380 -7.86 -17.21 -3.56
CA ARG A 380 -8.61 -16.26 -4.36
C ARG A 380 -8.13 -16.27 -5.80
N PHE A 381 -9.06 -16.31 -6.73
CA PHE A 381 -8.77 -16.27 -8.16
C PHE A 381 -8.47 -14.83 -8.60
N GLU A 382 -7.26 -14.37 -8.28
CA GLU A 382 -6.77 -13.08 -8.73
C GLU A 382 -6.39 -13.13 -10.21
N LYS A 383 -6.81 -12.13 -11.00
CA LYS A 383 -6.39 -12.00 -12.41
C LYS A 383 -4.87 -11.87 -12.50
N SER A 384 -4.25 -12.42 -13.54
CA SER A 384 -2.78 -12.44 -13.69
C SER A 384 -2.16 -11.03 -13.66
N GLY A 385 -2.83 -10.03 -14.22
CA GLY A 385 -2.34 -8.65 -14.27
C GLY A 385 -2.32 -7.90 -12.92
N VAL A 386 -2.99 -8.43 -11.89
CA VAL A 386 -3.04 -7.79 -10.56
C VAL A 386 -2.20 -8.50 -9.50
N VAL A 387 -1.67 -9.69 -9.81
CA VAL A 387 -0.78 -10.43 -8.89
C VAL A 387 0.55 -9.69 -8.76
N HIS A 388 1.02 -9.48 -7.51
CA HIS A 388 2.23 -8.72 -7.26
C HIS A 388 3.00 -9.25 -6.05
N GLY A 389 4.07 -10.01 -6.30
CA GLY A 389 4.95 -10.56 -5.26
C GLY A 389 4.16 -11.21 -4.11
N LEU A 390 4.53 -10.89 -2.87
CA LEU A 390 3.82 -11.32 -1.66
C LEU A 390 2.62 -10.44 -1.31
N THR A 391 2.53 -9.22 -1.86
CA THR A 391 1.49 -8.25 -1.48
C THR A 391 0.13 -8.57 -2.10
N ARG A 392 0.10 -9.30 -3.20
CA ARG A 392 -1.15 -9.78 -3.83
C ARG A 392 -0.95 -11.16 -4.44
N VAL A 393 -1.40 -12.17 -3.74
CA VAL A 393 -1.20 -13.60 -4.02
C VAL A 393 -2.52 -14.32 -4.20
N ARG A 394 -2.48 -15.52 -4.78
CA ARG A 394 -3.66 -16.40 -4.99
C ARG A 394 -3.89 -17.38 -3.85
N GLY A 395 -2.85 -17.76 -3.13
CA GLY A 395 -2.92 -18.58 -1.92
C GLY A 395 -2.27 -17.82 -0.77
N MET A 396 -3.00 -17.58 0.31
CA MET A 396 -2.53 -16.76 1.43
C MET A 396 -3.02 -17.32 2.77
N THR A 397 -2.21 -17.15 3.80
CA THR A 397 -2.58 -17.50 5.17
C THR A 397 -2.99 -16.23 5.92
N MET A 398 -4.24 -16.19 6.34
CA MET A 398 -4.76 -15.10 7.16
C MET A 398 -4.66 -15.45 8.63
N ASP A 399 -4.26 -14.50 9.46
CA ASP A 399 -4.40 -14.56 10.91
C ASP A 399 -5.81 -14.13 11.29
N ASP A 400 -6.75 -14.98 10.94
CA ASP A 400 -8.16 -14.67 10.89
C ASP A 400 -8.86 -14.94 12.23
N SER A 401 -9.69 -14.02 12.65
CA SER A 401 -10.51 -14.22 13.84
C SER A 401 -11.95 -13.73 13.66
N HIS A 402 -12.85 -14.45 14.33
CA HIS A 402 -14.26 -14.12 14.39
C HIS A 402 -14.71 -14.09 15.84
N ILE A 403 -15.28 -12.96 16.24
CA ILE A 403 -15.77 -12.74 17.59
C ILE A 403 -17.28 -12.74 17.53
N PHE A 404 -17.93 -13.63 18.29
CA PHE A 404 -19.38 -13.65 18.47
C PHE A 404 -19.69 -13.02 19.82
N CYS A 405 -20.49 -11.96 19.83
CA CYS A 405 -20.83 -11.22 21.04
C CYS A 405 -22.30 -10.81 21.07
N THR A 406 -22.77 -10.34 22.23
CA THR A 406 -24.07 -9.69 22.33
C THR A 406 -23.98 -8.24 21.83
N ARG A 407 -25.15 -7.61 21.57
CA ARG A 407 -25.18 -6.20 21.15
C ARG A 407 -24.59 -5.27 22.19
N GLU A 408 -24.78 -5.57 23.49
CA GLU A 408 -24.25 -4.79 24.60
C GLU A 408 -22.71 -4.89 24.71
N GLN A 409 -22.13 -6.04 24.30
CA GLN A 409 -20.68 -6.28 24.35
C GLN A 409 -19.95 -5.67 23.14
N MET A 410 -20.64 -5.36 22.06
CA MET A 410 -20.08 -4.98 20.76
C MET A 410 -19.07 -3.82 20.85
N GLY A 411 -19.46 -2.73 21.50
CA GLY A 411 -18.61 -1.53 21.61
C GLY A 411 -17.31 -1.78 22.39
N ASP A 412 -17.38 -2.56 23.49
CA ASP A 412 -16.22 -2.90 24.30
C ASP A 412 -15.30 -3.87 23.58
N GLU A 413 -15.85 -4.86 22.86
CA GLU A 413 -15.07 -5.80 22.04
C GLU A 413 -14.33 -5.07 20.90
N LEU A 414 -14.99 -4.17 20.18
CA LEU A 414 -14.35 -3.39 19.11
C LEU A 414 -13.23 -2.51 19.63
N ARG A 415 -13.42 -1.85 20.77
CA ARG A 415 -12.38 -1.00 21.40
C ARG A 415 -11.18 -1.83 21.84
N SER A 416 -11.42 -2.93 22.55
CA SER A 416 -10.37 -3.87 22.95
C SER A 416 -9.62 -4.44 21.76
N LEU A 417 -10.35 -4.76 20.68
CA LEU A 417 -9.78 -5.31 19.45
C LEU A 417 -8.90 -4.31 18.71
N LEU A 418 -9.33 -3.05 18.58
CA LEU A 418 -8.52 -2.02 17.92
C LEU A 418 -7.23 -1.75 18.71
N THR A 419 -7.30 -1.63 20.04
CA THR A 419 -6.12 -1.51 20.91
C THR A 419 -5.17 -2.70 20.75
N PHE A 420 -5.70 -3.93 20.68
CA PHE A 420 -4.92 -5.15 20.46
C PHE A 420 -4.19 -5.12 19.11
N VAL A 421 -4.90 -4.76 18.03
CA VAL A 421 -4.34 -4.66 16.68
C VAL A 421 -3.18 -3.65 16.64
N LEU A 422 -3.41 -2.43 17.11
CA LEU A 422 -2.39 -1.38 17.14
C LEU A 422 -1.17 -1.77 17.98
N GLY A 423 -1.38 -2.47 19.11
CA GLY A 423 -0.32 -2.97 19.95
C GLY A 423 0.57 -4.00 19.23
N VAL A 424 -0.05 -4.96 18.53
CA VAL A 424 0.71 -5.97 17.76
C VAL A 424 1.47 -5.33 16.60
N LEU A 425 0.88 -4.39 15.85
CA LEU A 425 1.57 -3.73 14.75
C LEU A 425 2.78 -2.91 15.23
N ARG A 426 2.67 -2.25 16.39
CA ARG A 426 3.80 -1.55 17.03
C ARG A 426 4.95 -2.50 17.41
N ASP A 427 4.64 -3.70 17.85
CA ASP A 427 5.64 -4.74 18.15
C ASP A 427 6.44 -5.17 16.91
N PHE A 428 5.88 -5.00 15.71
CA PHE A 428 6.58 -5.17 14.43
C PHE A 428 7.25 -3.89 13.92
N GLY A 429 7.21 -2.79 14.69
CA GLY A 429 7.86 -1.52 14.37
C GLY A 429 7.04 -0.56 13.51
N LEU A 430 5.80 -0.89 13.21
CA LEU A 430 4.87 0.02 12.55
C LEU A 430 4.18 0.87 13.62
N SER A 431 4.36 2.19 13.60
CA SER A 431 3.84 3.10 14.63
C SER A 431 3.10 4.31 14.06
N ASP A 432 3.23 4.58 12.79
CA ASP A 432 2.55 5.68 12.10
C ASP A 432 1.30 5.13 11.40
N PHE A 433 0.13 5.42 11.99
CA PHE A 433 -1.16 4.90 11.55
C PHE A 433 -2.18 6.00 11.32
N TYR A 434 -3.10 5.74 10.40
CA TYR A 434 -4.41 6.37 10.37
C TYR A 434 -5.49 5.30 10.18
N LEU A 435 -6.73 5.65 10.47
CA LEU A 435 -7.88 4.77 10.35
C LEU A 435 -8.73 5.18 9.14
N GLU A 436 -9.29 4.21 8.47
CA GLU A 436 -10.22 4.41 7.37
C GLU A 436 -11.52 3.70 7.69
N LEU A 437 -12.62 4.46 7.74
CA LEU A 437 -13.97 3.94 7.98
C LEU A 437 -14.70 3.85 6.65
N SER A 438 -14.90 2.61 6.20
CA SER A 438 -15.62 2.32 4.96
C SER A 438 -17.10 2.09 5.24
N THR A 439 -17.95 2.83 4.53
CA THR A 439 -19.40 2.83 4.68
C THR A 439 -20.10 1.94 3.65
N ARG A 440 -21.44 1.95 3.65
CA ARG A 440 -22.28 1.10 2.82
C ARG A 440 -22.06 1.31 1.32
N PRO A 441 -21.78 0.23 0.53
CA PRO A 441 -21.71 0.33 -0.92
C PRO A 441 -23.11 0.46 -1.54
N GLU A 442 -23.25 1.37 -2.50
CA GLU A 442 -24.50 1.55 -3.25
C GLU A 442 -24.85 0.30 -4.07
N GLY A 443 -26.09 -0.18 -3.96
CA GLY A 443 -26.63 -1.29 -4.78
C GLY A 443 -25.99 -2.67 -4.56
N LYS A 444 -25.00 -2.80 -3.64
CA LYS A 444 -24.28 -4.07 -3.40
C LYS A 444 -24.24 -4.46 -1.91
N ALA A 445 -25.19 -4.00 -1.11
CA ALA A 445 -25.22 -4.26 0.33
C ALA A 445 -26.48 -5.01 0.74
N VAL A 446 -26.34 -5.92 1.71
CA VAL A 446 -27.46 -6.60 2.38
C VAL A 446 -27.72 -5.96 3.75
N GLY A 447 -28.91 -6.17 4.32
CA GLY A 447 -29.33 -5.59 5.61
C GLY A 447 -30.08 -4.28 5.48
N SER A 448 -30.69 -3.86 6.58
CA SER A 448 -31.49 -2.63 6.68
C SER A 448 -30.60 -1.38 6.83
N ASP A 449 -31.16 -0.21 6.51
CA ASP A 449 -30.45 1.07 6.69
C ASP A 449 -30.12 1.31 8.16
N ASP A 450 -31.05 0.97 9.08
CA ASP A 450 -30.86 1.14 10.53
C ASP A 450 -29.69 0.29 11.06
N GLU A 451 -29.54 -0.96 10.60
CA GLU A 451 -28.41 -1.83 10.99
C GLU A 451 -27.06 -1.26 10.49
N TRP A 452 -27.03 -0.73 9.27
CA TRP A 452 -25.84 -0.10 8.71
C TRP A 452 -25.47 1.20 9.42
N GLU A 453 -26.46 2.03 9.77
CA GLU A 453 -26.25 3.27 10.50
C GLU A 453 -25.71 2.98 11.91
N GLU A 454 -26.34 2.05 12.66
CA GLU A 454 -25.86 1.62 13.97
C GLU A 454 -24.41 1.09 13.92
N ALA A 455 -24.14 0.18 12.98
CA ALA A 455 -22.82 -0.43 12.83
C ALA A 455 -21.75 0.62 12.50
N THR A 456 -22.06 1.54 11.60
CA THR A 456 -21.15 2.62 11.19
C THR A 456 -20.86 3.57 12.34
N GLU A 457 -21.89 3.95 13.12
CA GLU A 457 -21.72 4.88 14.25
C GLU A 457 -20.92 4.27 15.39
N VAL A 458 -21.12 3.00 15.71
CA VAL A 458 -20.31 2.30 16.71
C VAL A 458 -18.85 2.22 16.28
N LEU A 459 -18.56 1.87 15.03
CA LEU A 459 -17.20 1.85 14.50
C LEU A 459 -16.57 3.24 14.51
N ARG A 460 -17.31 4.29 14.13
CA ARG A 460 -16.87 5.69 14.19
C ARG A 460 -16.47 6.09 15.61
N SER A 461 -17.36 5.84 16.57
CA SER A 461 -17.13 6.17 17.99
C SER A 461 -15.88 5.47 18.56
N VAL A 462 -15.66 4.21 18.17
CA VAL A 462 -14.46 3.45 18.59
C VAL A 462 -13.19 4.03 17.93
N ALA A 463 -13.24 4.35 16.65
CA ALA A 463 -12.09 4.91 15.92
C ALA A 463 -11.68 6.30 16.46
N GLU A 464 -12.66 7.17 16.71
CA GLU A 464 -12.42 8.50 17.28
C GLU A 464 -11.84 8.42 18.70
N GLY A 465 -12.21 7.40 19.48
CA GLY A 465 -11.71 7.16 20.82
C GLY A 465 -10.21 6.87 20.91
N GLU A 466 -9.58 6.39 19.83
CA GLU A 466 -8.14 6.13 19.77
C GLU A 466 -7.29 7.40 19.50
N GLY A 467 -7.91 8.53 19.13
CA GLY A 467 -7.22 9.78 18.83
C GLY A 467 -6.37 9.76 17.57
N LEU A 468 -6.57 8.78 16.69
CA LEU A 468 -5.93 8.67 15.37
C LEU A 468 -6.73 9.46 14.33
N HIS A 469 -6.04 9.88 13.27
CA HIS A 469 -6.69 10.49 12.11
C HIS A 469 -7.66 9.48 11.47
N LEU A 470 -8.93 9.89 11.30
CA LEU A 470 -9.98 9.07 10.69
C LEU A 470 -10.35 9.63 9.32
N VAL A 471 -10.22 8.79 8.31
CA VAL A 471 -10.63 9.08 6.92
C VAL A 471 -11.92 8.33 6.63
N LEU A 472 -12.88 8.98 5.98
CA LEU A 472 -14.12 8.34 5.53
C LEU A 472 -13.92 7.79 4.11
N ASP A 473 -14.22 6.50 3.93
CA ASP A 473 -14.23 5.80 2.65
C ASP A 473 -15.69 5.46 2.29
N GLU A 474 -16.34 6.37 1.56
CA GLU A 474 -17.75 6.22 1.20
C GLU A 474 -17.94 5.07 0.20
N GLY A 475 -18.81 4.12 0.56
CA GLY A 475 -19.11 2.97 -0.28
C GLY A 475 -18.09 1.83 -0.28
N GLY A 476 -16.98 1.95 0.47
CA GLY A 476 -15.91 0.95 0.52
C GLY A 476 -16.16 -0.25 1.45
N GLY A 477 -17.32 -0.32 2.11
CA GLY A 477 -17.69 -1.40 3.03
C GLY A 477 -17.82 -2.76 2.33
N ALA A 478 -17.84 -3.84 3.14
CA ALA A 478 -18.19 -5.16 2.62
C ALA A 478 -19.70 -5.23 2.34
N PHE A 479 -20.14 -6.21 1.55
CA PHE A 479 -21.58 -6.36 1.23
C PHE A 479 -22.43 -6.62 2.49
N TYR A 480 -21.85 -7.12 3.57
CA TYR A 480 -22.52 -7.49 4.83
C TYR A 480 -22.31 -6.51 5.98
N GLY A 481 -21.44 -5.51 5.86
CA GLY A 481 -21.22 -4.53 6.93
C GLY A 481 -20.08 -3.55 6.71
N PRO A 482 -20.08 -2.46 7.50
CA PRO A 482 -19.01 -1.46 7.48
C PRO A 482 -17.72 -2.00 8.10
N LYS A 483 -16.60 -1.34 7.80
CA LYS A 483 -15.29 -1.76 8.31
C LYS A 483 -14.42 -0.58 8.73
N ILE A 484 -13.53 -0.84 9.68
CA ILE A 484 -12.35 -0.02 9.95
C ILE A 484 -11.13 -0.72 9.32
N SER A 485 -10.40 -0.01 8.47
CA SER A 485 -9.09 -0.42 7.99
C SER A 485 -8.01 0.34 8.75
N VAL A 486 -6.98 -0.36 9.26
CA VAL A 486 -5.79 0.27 9.80
C VAL A 486 -4.79 0.43 8.66
N GLN A 487 -4.49 1.68 8.35
CA GLN A 487 -3.50 2.06 7.35
C GLN A 487 -2.19 2.40 8.07
N ALA A 488 -1.08 1.77 7.66
CA ALA A 488 0.24 2.04 8.20
C ALA A 488 1.10 2.74 7.16
N ASN A 489 1.87 3.74 7.59
CA ASN A 489 2.88 4.39 6.78
C ASN A 489 4.20 3.63 6.93
N ASP A 490 4.83 3.27 5.81
CA ASP A 490 6.15 2.65 5.83
C ASP A 490 7.28 3.71 5.95
N ALA A 491 8.52 3.25 6.02
CA ALA A 491 9.68 4.11 6.21
C ALA A 491 9.93 5.13 5.07
N ILE A 492 9.24 5.02 3.94
CA ILE A 492 9.32 5.96 2.81
C ILE A 492 7.99 6.66 2.52
N GLY A 493 7.02 6.55 3.45
CA GLY A 493 5.73 7.25 3.40
C GLY A 493 4.70 6.63 2.47
N ARG A 494 4.81 5.34 2.10
CA ARG A 494 3.75 4.63 1.38
C ARG A 494 2.70 4.12 2.37
N HIS A 495 1.45 4.17 1.96
CA HIS A 495 0.31 3.70 2.75
C HIS A 495 0.02 2.22 2.48
N TRP A 496 -0.14 1.45 3.55
CA TRP A 496 -0.45 0.03 3.49
C TRP A 496 -1.63 -0.30 4.38
N GLN A 497 -2.70 -0.83 3.80
CA GLN A 497 -3.75 -1.46 4.60
C GLN A 497 -3.18 -2.74 5.21
N VAL A 498 -3.03 -2.77 6.53
CA VAL A 498 -2.41 -3.88 7.27
C VAL A 498 -3.42 -4.67 8.08
N SER A 499 -4.48 -4.05 8.59
CA SER A 499 -5.52 -4.73 9.36
C SER A 499 -6.91 -4.27 8.97
N THR A 500 -7.89 -5.13 9.20
CA THR A 500 -9.30 -4.85 8.94
C THR A 500 -10.15 -5.40 10.08
N ILE A 501 -11.10 -4.60 10.56
CA ILE A 501 -12.13 -4.95 11.53
C ILE A 501 -13.48 -4.67 10.89
N GLN A 502 -14.34 -5.68 10.77
CA GLN A 502 -15.65 -5.58 10.11
C GLN A 502 -16.75 -6.03 11.06
N LEU A 503 -17.83 -5.28 11.09
CA LEU A 503 -19.00 -5.59 11.90
C LEU A 503 -20.09 -6.21 11.01
N ASP A 504 -20.62 -7.35 11.41
CA ASP A 504 -21.55 -8.16 10.62
C ASP A 504 -22.77 -8.59 11.44
N PHE A 505 -23.93 -8.15 11.01
CA PHE A 505 -25.23 -8.57 11.53
C PHE A 505 -25.90 -9.63 10.63
N GLN A 506 -25.41 -9.83 9.43
CA GLN A 506 -26.10 -10.56 8.35
C GLN A 506 -25.77 -12.04 8.31
N GLU A 507 -24.46 -12.41 8.34
CA GLU A 507 -24.08 -13.82 8.29
C GLU A 507 -24.64 -14.62 9.48
N PRO A 508 -24.64 -14.11 10.75
CA PRO A 508 -25.29 -14.79 11.85
C PRO A 508 -26.77 -15.09 11.60
N GLN A 509 -27.52 -14.17 11.01
CA GLN A 509 -28.92 -14.34 10.67
C GLN A 509 -29.12 -15.35 9.52
N ARG A 510 -28.33 -15.28 8.46
CA ARG A 510 -28.38 -16.21 7.31
C ARG A 510 -28.12 -17.65 7.73
N PHE A 511 -27.25 -17.87 8.71
CA PHE A 511 -26.96 -19.19 9.26
C PHE A 511 -27.88 -19.60 10.42
N GLY A 512 -28.82 -18.74 10.84
CA GLY A 512 -29.72 -18.97 11.94
C GLY A 512 -28.99 -19.17 13.27
N LEU A 513 -27.95 -18.35 13.54
CA LEU A 513 -27.21 -18.43 14.80
C LEU A 513 -28.00 -17.81 15.93
N GLU A 514 -28.03 -18.48 17.08
CA GLU A 514 -28.74 -18.05 18.28
C GLU A 514 -27.94 -18.35 19.54
N TYR A 515 -28.15 -17.54 20.57
CA TYR A 515 -27.77 -17.84 21.96
C TYR A 515 -28.97 -17.67 22.89
N VAL A 516 -28.94 -18.36 24.01
CA VAL A 516 -29.95 -18.18 25.07
C VAL A 516 -29.51 -17.02 25.97
N GLY A 517 -30.32 -15.98 26.03
CA GLY A 517 -30.10 -14.80 26.86
C GLY A 517 -30.36 -15.03 28.35
N ALA A 518 -30.10 -14.02 29.17
CA ALA A 518 -30.43 -14.01 30.59
C ALA A 518 -31.95 -14.06 30.86
N ASP A 519 -32.73 -13.61 29.88
CA ASP A 519 -34.20 -13.65 29.84
C ASP A 519 -34.79 -15.01 29.43
N ASN A 520 -33.91 -16.02 29.19
CA ASN A 520 -34.25 -17.33 28.62
C ASN A 520 -34.84 -17.27 27.18
N ALA A 521 -34.81 -16.12 26.51
CA ALA A 521 -35.18 -16.00 25.11
C ALA A 521 -33.96 -16.31 24.19
N ARG A 522 -34.23 -16.53 22.92
CA ARG A 522 -33.21 -16.73 21.89
C ARG A 522 -32.92 -15.42 21.17
N HIS A 523 -31.64 -15.09 21.05
CA HIS A 523 -31.19 -13.88 20.42
C HIS A 523 -30.12 -14.21 19.37
N PRO A 524 -30.05 -13.49 18.23
CA PRO A 524 -28.94 -13.61 17.29
C PRO A 524 -27.67 -12.95 17.87
N PRO A 525 -26.50 -13.59 17.75
CA PRO A 525 -25.25 -12.90 18.08
C PRO A 525 -24.88 -11.90 17.00
N ILE A 526 -24.01 -10.95 17.35
CA ILE A 526 -23.28 -10.10 16.41
C ILE A 526 -21.95 -10.77 16.13
N MET A 527 -21.45 -10.65 14.91
CA MET A 527 -20.16 -11.19 14.50
C MET A 527 -19.21 -10.05 14.12
N ILE A 528 -17.98 -10.11 14.63
CA ILE A 528 -16.90 -9.20 14.28
C ILE A 528 -15.85 -10.02 13.55
N HIS A 529 -15.55 -9.65 12.31
CA HIS A 529 -14.46 -10.23 11.53
C HIS A 529 -13.21 -9.40 11.72
N ARG A 530 -12.06 -10.05 11.88
CA ARG A 530 -10.80 -9.35 11.98
C ARG A 530 -9.67 -10.16 11.34
N ALA A 531 -8.91 -9.53 10.44
CA ALA A 531 -7.60 -9.97 10.00
C ALA A 531 -6.58 -8.91 10.46
N LEU A 532 -5.57 -9.31 11.27
CA LEU A 532 -4.61 -8.38 11.84
C LEU A 532 -3.51 -8.02 10.83
N PHE A 533 -2.92 -9.03 10.18
CA PHE A 533 -1.89 -8.86 9.16
C PHE A 533 -2.47 -8.70 7.74
N GLY A 534 -3.77 -8.84 7.58
CA GLY A 534 -4.40 -9.08 6.29
C GLY A 534 -4.06 -10.49 5.79
N SER A 535 -2.81 -10.74 5.39
CA SER A 535 -2.23 -12.08 5.26
C SER A 535 -0.78 -12.08 5.72
N VAL A 536 -0.28 -13.22 6.16
CA VAL A 536 1.12 -13.40 6.59
C VAL A 536 2.07 -13.06 5.44
N GLU A 537 1.75 -13.46 4.22
CA GLU A 537 2.54 -13.20 3.01
C GLU A 537 2.61 -11.68 2.74
N ARG A 538 1.46 -10.99 2.71
CA ARG A 538 1.40 -9.55 2.47
C ARG A 538 2.17 -8.78 3.54
N PHE A 539 1.95 -9.10 4.80
CA PHE A 539 2.61 -8.43 5.91
C PHE A 539 4.12 -8.68 5.92
N PHE A 540 4.55 -9.90 5.58
CA PHE A 540 5.97 -10.21 5.39
C PHE A 540 6.62 -9.34 4.30
N GLY A 541 5.95 -9.19 3.15
CA GLY A 541 6.39 -8.29 2.08
C GLY A 541 6.51 -6.84 2.54
N ILE A 542 5.50 -6.33 3.26
CA ILE A 542 5.49 -4.97 3.83
C ILE A 542 6.65 -4.76 4.81
N LEU A 543 6.90 -5.72 5.71
CA LEU A 543 8.01 -5.64 6.66
C LEU A 543 9.38 -5.63 5.95
N LEU A 544 9.56 -6.46 4.90
CA LEU A 544 10.79 -6.46 4.12
C LEU A 544 11.05 -5.09 3.50
N GLU A 545 10.03 -4.45 2.94
CA GLU A 545 10.15 -3.14 2.33
C GLU A 545 10.33 -2.04 3.37
N HIS A 546 9.60 -2.09 4.49
CA HIS A 546 9.74 -1.14 5.60
C HIS A 546 11.17 -1.11 6.14
N TYR A 547 11.75 -2.26 6.39
CA TYR A 547 13.09 -2.42 6.95
C TYR A 547 14.21 -2.54 5.89
N ALA A 548 13.90 -2.45 4.58
CA ALA A 548 14.85 -2.70 3.50
C ALA A 548 15.64 -4.03 3.69
N GLY A 549 14.95 -5.08 4.15
CA GLY A 549 15.49 -6.39 4.46
C GLY A 549 16.22 -6.49 5.81
N ALA A 550 16.49 -5.37 6.49
CA ALA A 550 17.21 -5.34 7.77
C ALA A 550 16.25 -5.47 8.97
N LEU A 551 15.48 -6.56 9.02
CA LEU A 551 14.47 -6.81 10.06
C LEU A 551 15.03 -6.65 11.49
N PRO A 552 14.19 -6.36 12.50
CA PRO A 552 14.57 -6.37 13.90
C PRO A 552 15.21 -7.72 14.29
N THR A 553 16.11 -7.70 15.26
CA THR A 553 16.93 -8.86 15.63
C THR A 553 16.10 -10.09 15.93
N TRP A 554 14.94 -9.95 16.59
CA TRP A 554 14.06 -11.07 16.92
C TRP A 554 13.47 -11.79 15.71
N LEU A 555 13.33 -11.12 14.55
CA LEU A 555 12.82 -11.67 13.28
C LEU A 555 13.91 -12.18 12.35
N MET A 556 15.17 -11.74 12.52
CA MET A 556 16.24 -12.17 11.62
C MET A 556 16.50 -13.67 11.72
N PRO A 557 16.57 -14.40 10.60
CA PRO A 557 16.81 -15.85 10.61
C PRO A 557 18.17 -16.22 11.20
N VAL A 558 19.19 -15.41 10.93
CA VAL A 558 20.51 -15.48 11.56
C VAL A 558 20.71 -14.17 12.33
N GLN A 559 20.80 -14.28 13.66
CA GLN A 559 20.96 -13.12 14.55
C GLN A 559 22.43 -12.76 14.75
N VAL A 560 23.28 -13.78 14.80
CA VAL A 560 24.70 -13.63 15.06
C VAL A 560 25.49 -14.55 14.14
N VAL A 561 26.53 -14.01 13.50
CA VAL A 561 27.55 -14.81 12.81
C VAL A 561 28.88 -14.67 13.55
N VAL A 562 29.50 -15.79 13.92
CA VAL A 562 30.82 -15.81 14.57
C VAL A 562 31.90 -16.14 13.55
N LEU A 563 32.88 -15.27 13.42
CA LEU A 563 33.97 -15.32 12.43
C LEU A 563 35.31 -15.55 13.13
N PRO A 564 35.90 -16.73 13.06
CA PRO A 564 37.31 -16.93 13.51
C PRO A 564 38.26 -16.23 12.54
N VAL A 565 39.24 -15.51 13.07
CA VAL A 565 40.27 -14.81 12.26
C VAL A 565 41.16 -15.81 11.53
N ARG A 566 41.45 -16.96 12.18
CA ARG A 566 42.23 -18.09 11.65
C ARG A 566 41.60 -19.41 12.09
N SER A 567 41.96 -20.51 11.43
CA SER A 567 41.48 -21.86 11.77
C SER A 567 41.79 -22.30 13.21
N ASP A 568 42.86 -21.77 13.82
CA ASP A 568 43.19 -22.01 15.23
C ASP A 568 42.10 -21.53 16.21
N HIS A 569 41.27 -20.57 15.77
CA HIS A 569 40.17 -20.01 16.56
C HIS A 569 38.82 -20.70 16.30
N ASP A 570 38.76 -21.69 15.40
CA ASP A 570 37.50 -22.38 15.04
C ASP A 570 36.84 -23.04 16.25
N ALA A 571 37.62 -23.63 17.12
CA ALA A 571 37.11 -24.29 18.34
C ALA A 571 36.44 -23.28 19.28
N TYR A 572 37.08 -22.13 19.48
CA TYR A 572 36.51 -21.05 20.30
C TYR A 572 35.29 -20.41 19.65
N ALA A 573 35.31 -20.16 18.33
CA ALA A 573 34.15 -19.63 17.59
C ALA A 573 32.92 -20.55 17.74
N ARG A 574 33.11 -21.88 17.67
CA ARG A 574 32.04 -22.86 17.91
C ARG A 574 31.52 -22.79 19.33
N GLN A 575 32.44 -22.73 20.33
CA GLN A 575 32.05 -22.58 21.73
C GLN A 575 31.22 -21.30 21.97
N VAL A 576 31.61 -20.18 21.38
CA VAL A 576 30.82 -18.93 21.44
C VAL A 576 29.44 -19.14 20.82
N ALA A 577 29.37 -19.73 19.63
CA ALA A 577 28.09 -19.97 18.96
C ALA A 577 27.18 -20.93 19.76
N ASP A 578 27.75 -21.96 20.39
CA ASP A 578 26.97 -22.87 21.23
C ASP A 578 26.42 -22.17 22.47
N ARG A 579 27.19 -21.29 23.12
CA ARG A 579 26.70 -20.41 24.20
C ARG A 579 25.54 -19.52 23.79
N LEU A 580 25.60 -18.98 22.57
CA LEU A 580 24.51 -18.17 22.00
C LEU A 580 23.26 -19.01 21.74
N ARG A 581 23.42 -20.23 21.20
CA ARG A 581 22.33 -21.19 20.96
C ARG A 581 21.67 -21.68 22.24
N ASP A 582 22.47 -21.93 23.29
CA ASP A 582 21.95 -22.27 24.61
C ASP A 582 21.08 -21.16 25.22
N ALA A 583 21.34 -19.89 24.84
CA ALA A 583 20.52 -18.75 25.18
C ALA A 583 19.35 -18.49 24.16
N ALA A 584 19.03 -19.50 23.34
CA ALA A 584 18.00 -19.45 22.29
C ALA A 584 18.24 -18.38 21.22
N LEU A 585 19.47 -17.91 21.01
CA LEU A 585 19.85 -17.04 19.92
C LEU A 585 20.23 -17.87 18.68
N ARG A 586 19.81 -17.43 17.49
CA ARG A 586 20.12 -18.06 16.21
C ARG A 586 21.51 -17.63 15.74
N ALA A 587 22.53 -18.44 16.07
CA ALA A 587 23.92 -18.16 15.79
C ALA A 587 24.52 -19.17 14.80
N GLU A 588 25.29 -18.67 13.86
CA GLU A 588 26.07 -19.45 12.88
C GLU A 588 27.57 -19.20 13.06
N VAL A 589 28.40 -20.16 12.66
CA VAL A 589 29.85 -20.00 12.57
C VAL A 589 30.26 -20.13 11.14
N ASP A 590 30.96 -19.12 10.63
CA ASP A 590 31.55 -19.15 9.30
C ASP A 590 33.06 -19.43 9.43
N VAL A 591 33.49 -20.64 9.11
CA VAL A 591 34.87 -21.13 9.16
C VAL A 591 35.53 -21.14 7.76
N GLY A 592 35.03 -20.36 6.82
CA GLY A 592 35.55 -20.30 5.45
C GLY A 592 36.98 -19.81 5.36
N ASP A 593 37.68 -20.24 4.30
CA ASP A 593 39.09 -19.85 4.01
C ASP A 593 39.23 -18.44 3.39
N GLU A 594 38.12 -17.76 3.18
CA GLU A 594 38.13 -16.40 2.60
C GLU A 594 38.68 -15.37 3.63
N PRO A 595 39.29 -14.26 3.14
CA PRO A 595 39.72 -13.17 4.00
C PRO A 595 38.60 -12.68 4.92
N ILE A 596 38.92 -12.40 6.19
CA ILE A 596 37.93 -11.97 7.21
C ILE A 596 37.08 -10.79 6.75
N GLY A 597 37.65 -9.83 6.00
CA GLY A 597 36.91 -8.69 5.45
C GLY A 597 35.82 -9.10 4.46
N THR A 598 36.05 -10.12 3.64
CA THR A 598 35.07 -10.66 2.68
C THR A 598 33.91 -11.33 3.45
N ARG A 599 34.22 -12.10 4.48
CA ARG A 599 33.24 -12.80 5.32
C ARG A 599 32.39 -11.80 6.12
N ILE A 600 33.00 -10.74 6.68
CA ILE A 600 32.26 -9.64 7.32
C ILE A 600 31.33 -8.94 6.30
N ARG A 601 31.83 -8.68 5.07
CA ARG A 601 31.00 -8.06 4.02
C ARG A 601 29.81 -8.92 3.64
N ARG A 602 29.99 -10.23 3.49
CA ARG A 602 28.90 -11.19 3.20
C ARG A 602 27.84 -11.12 4.29
N ALA A 603 28.20 -11.25 5.56
CA ALA A 603 27.27 -11.15 6.68
C ALA A 603 26.51 -9.81 6.72
N LYS A 604 27.17 -8.70 6.33
CA LYS A 604 26.53 -7.39 6.21
C LYS A 604 25.54 -7.33 5.04
N LEU A 605 25.83 -7.95 3.91
CA LEU A 605 24.93 -8.05 2.76
C LEU A 605 23.69 -8.88 3.13
N ASP A 606 23.87 -9.97 3.88
CA ASP A 606 22.80 -10.80 4.45
C ASP A 606 22.02 -10.12 5.59
N LYS A 607 22.34 -8.84 5.89
CA LYS A 607 21.67 -8.02 6.91
C LYS A 607 21.74 -8.60 8.32
N VAL A 608 22.72 -9.46 8.61
CA VAL A 608 22.90 -10.06 9.93
C VAL A 608 23.05 -8.96 11.00
N PRO A 609 22.29 -9.01 12.12
CA PRO A 609 22.35 -8.01 13.19
C PRO A 609 23.73 -7.88 13.81
N TYR A 610 24.39 -8.99 14.10
CA TYR A 610 25.67 -9.02 14.78
C TYR A 610 26.68 -9.93 14.10
N VAL A 611 27.87 -9.39 13.87
CA VAL A 611 29.04 -10.14 13.40
C VAL A 611 30.08 -10.13 14.50
N LEU A 612 30.34 -11.30 15.11
CA LEU A 612 31.37 -11.47 16.11
C LEU A 612 32.68 -11.92 15.44
N VAL A 613 33.75 -11.24 15.73
CA VAL A 613 35.09 -11.62 15.26
C VAL A 613 35.88 -12.12 16.47
N VAL A 614 36.53 -13.28 16.36
CA VAL A 614 37.31 -13.89 17.44
C VAL A 614 38.74 -14.17 16.98
N GLY A 615 39.69 -13.70 17.76
CA GLY A 615 41.14 -13.83 17.55
C GLY A 615 41.84 -14.39 18.76
N ASP A 616 43.19 -14.31 18.81
CA ASP A 616 44.07 -14.84 19.89
C ASP A 616 43.66 -14.25 21.25
N ASP A 617 43.52 -12.92 21.35
CA ASP A 617 43.19 -12.25 22.61
C ASP A 617 41.79 -12.64 23.10
N ASP A 618 40.84 -12.77 22.16
CA ASP A 618 39.46 -13.15 22.49
C ASP A 618 39.39 -14.55 23.03
N ALA A 619 40.09 -15.51 22.39
CA ALA A 619 40.16 -16.91 22.84
C ALA A 619 40.83 -17.04 24.21
N ALA A 620 41.85 -16.21 24.49
CA ALA A 620 42.55 -16.23 25.78
C ALA A 620 41.72 -15.61 26.92
N ASN A 621 40.88 -14.59 26.63
CA ASN A 621 40.17 -13.83 27.66
C ASN A 621 38.66 -14.12 27.73
N GLY A 622 38.15 -15.01 26.91
CA GLY A 622 36.70 -15.30 26.87
C GLY A 622 35.85 -14.13 26.33
N THR A 623 36.42 -13.34 25.38
CA THR A 623 35.78 -12.17 24.80
C THR A 623 35.51 -12.32 23.31
N VAL A 624 34.85 -11.33 22.73
CA VAL A 624 34.59 -11.24 21.30
C VAL A 624 34.71 -9.79 20.83
N GLY A 625 35.06 -9.59 19.57
CA GLY A 625 34.93 -8.31 18.90
C GLY A 625 33.54 -8.22 18.23
N VAL A 626 32.73 -7.25 18.62
CA VAL A 626 31.33 -7.12 18.18
C VAL A 626 31.18 -6.06 17.09
N ASN A 627 30.62 -6.44 15.96
CA ASN A 627 30.19 -5.52 14.90
C ASN A 627 28.66 -5.56 14.81
N GLY A 628 27.98 -4.58 15.38
CA GLY A 628 26.53 -4.42 15.24
C GLY A 628 26.15 -3.77 13.90
N ARG A 629 25.03 -4.19 13.37
CA ARG A 629 24.46 -3.58 12.15
C ARG A 629 24.18 -2.09 12.39
N GLY A 630 24.65 -1.23 11.49
CA GLY A 630 24.51 0.22 11.63
C GLY A 630 25.56 0.90 12.52
N TRP A 631 26.44 0.14 13.20
CA TRP A 631 27.48 0.73 14.03
C TRP A 631 28.61 1.31 13.17
N ALA A 632 29.11 2.48 13.57
CA ALA A 632 30.23 3.13 12.91
C ALA A 632 31.54 2.39 13.15
N HIS A 633 31.73 1.83 14.36
CA HIS A 633 32.94 1.13 14.76
C HIS A 633 32.61 -0.14 15.55
N PRO A 634 33.43 -1.20 15.40
CA PRO A 634 33.31 -2.40 16.23
C PRO A 634 33.70 -2.13 17.70
N GLU A 635 33.09 -2.85 18.62
CA GLU A 635 33.50 -2.89 20.02
C GLU A 635 34.36 -4.14 20.25
N ARG A 636 35.42 -4.03 21.03
CA ARG A 636 36.36 -5.12 21.29
C ARG A 636 36.39 -5.48 22.78
N GLY A 637 36.75 -6.74 23.07
CA GLY A 637 36.91 -7.20 24.43
C GLY A 637 35.59 -7.32 25.20
N VAL A 638 34.48 -7.53 24.48
CA VAL A 638 33.17 -7.77 25.08
C VAL A 638 33.14 -9.23 25.59
N THR A 639 32.81 -9.45 26.85
CA THR A 639 32.64 -10.82 27.36
C THR A 639 31.42 -11.48 26.69
N VAL A 640 31.51 -12.78 26.42
CA VAL A 640 30.41 -13.53 25.78
C VAL A 640 29.11 -13.40 26.59
N ASP A 641 29.22 -13.44 27.93
CA ASP A 641 28.06 -13.35 28.81
C ASP A 641 27.36 -11.98 28.73
N ALA A 642 28.13 -10.89 28.69
CA ALA A 642 27.58 -9.54 28.54
C ALA A 642 26.87 -9.37 27.17
N PHE A 643 27.48 -9.93 26.12
CA PHE A 643 26.88 -9.91 24.78
C PHE A 643 25.57 -10.72 24.75
N VAL A 644 25.57 -11.93 25.30
CA VAL A 644 24.37 -12.80 25.39
C VAL A 644 23.26 -12.08 26.13
N ALA A 645 23.54 -11.47 27.31
CA ALA A 645 22.53 -10.72 28.06
C ALA A 645 21.93 -9.58 27.26
N THR A 646 22.78 -8.75 26.61
CA THR A 646 22.33 -7.61 25.82
C THR A 646 21.45 -8.03 24.65
N VAL A 647 21.87 -9.05 23.87
CA VAL A 647 21.09 -9.46 22.69
C VAL A 647 19.81 -10.19 23.09
N THR A 648 19.82 -10.91 24.21
CA THR A 648 18.60 -11.55 24.74
C THR A 648 17.56 -10.50 25.15
N ASP A 649 17.99 -9.41 25.82
CA ASP A 649 17.11 -8.30 26.19
C ASP A 649 16.60 -7.55 24.96
N GLU A 650 17.45 -7.36 23.95
CA GLU A 650 17.06 -6.76 22.66
C GLU A 650 16.01 -7.60 21.93
N VAL A 651 16.20 -8.92 21.86
CA VAL A 651 15.23 -9.85 21.27
C VAL A 651 13.91 -9.82 22.03
N ALA A 652 13.95 -9.79 23.36
CA ALA A 652 12.76 -9.74 24.22
C ALA A 652 11.98 -8.42 24.04
N SER A 653 12.68 -7.30 23.91
CA SER A 653 12.10 -5.98 23.66
C SER A 653 11.78 -5.73 22.19
N LYS A 654 12.03 -6.68 21.28
CA LYS A 654 11.85 -6.57 19.83
C LYS A 654 12.67 -5.46 19.17
N GLY A 655 13.82 -5.16 19.75
CA GLY A 655 14.75 -4.12 19.31
C GLY A 655 15.60 -4.51 18.10
N SER A 656 16.49 -3.59 17.76
CA SER A 656 17.53 -3.69 16.73
C SER A 656 18.87 -3.23 17.31
N PRO A 657 20.01 -3.54 16.69
CA PRO A 657 21.34 -3.17 17.19
C PRO A 657 21.61 -1.65 17.16
N GLU A 658 20.91 -0.88 17.97
CA GLU A 658 20.97 0.60 17.92
C GLU A 658 22.12 1.18 18.75
N ARG A 659 22.69 0.43 19.71
CA ARG A 659 23.74 0.93 20.62
C ARG A 659 24.86 -0.09 20.81
N PRO A 660 26.13 0.36 21.00
CA PRO A 660 27.21 -0.53 21.41
C PRO A 660 26.88 -1.21 22.74
N VAL A 661 27.22 -2.49 22.83
CA VAL A 661 27.16 -3.24 24.10
C VAL A 661 28.16 -2.58 25.06
N VAL A 662 27.69 -2.00 26.17
CA VAL A 662 28.56 -1.44 27.19
C VAL A 662 29.18 -2.61 27.96
N ALA A 663 30.40 -2.99 27.61
CA ALA A 663 31.13 -4.01 28.36
C ALA A 663 31.56 -3.46 29.72
N PRO A 664 31.47 -4.25 30.80
CA PRO A 664 32.33 -4.02 31.95
C PRO A 664 33.79 -4.18 31.46
N ARG A 665 34.57 -3.09 31.47
CA ARG A 665 36.00 -3.18 31.16
C ARG A 665 36.62 -4.19 32.10
N VAL A 666 37.19 -5.25 31.58
CA VAL A 666 38.12 -6.05 32.34
C VAL A 666 39.27 -5.11 32.69
N SER A 667 39.35 -4.68 33.95
CA SER A 667 40.45 -3.88 34.43
C SER A 667 41.72 -4.72 34.25
N SER A 668 42.58 -4.27 33.34
CA SER A 668 43.95 -4.71 33.30
C SER A 668 44.67 -4.08 34.51
N ASP A 669 44.34 -4.55 35.71
CA ASP A 669 45.18 -4.35 36.88
C ASP A 669 46.39 -5.31 36.74
N GLY A 670 47.30 -4.94 35.87
CA GLY A 670 48.65 -5.42 35.76
C GLY A 670 49.59 -4.41 36.38
N ASP A 671 49.78 -4.58 37.66
CA ASP A 671 51.02 -4.30 38.40
C ASP A 671 52.06 -3.33 37.76
N ASP A 672 52.06 -2.11 38.24
CA ASP A 672 53.27 -1.29 38.28
C ASP A 672 53.58 -0.92 39.74
N GLY A 673 54.11 -1.92 40.45
CA GLY A 673 54.88 -1.69 41.63
C GLY A 673 56.27 -1.23 41.24
N GLY A 674 56.63 -0.01 41.57
CA GLY A 674 57.99 0.41 41.33
C GLY A 674 58.36 1.81 41.79
N GLY A 675 58.72 1.94 43.06
CA GLY A 675 59.91 2.66 43.41
C GLY A 675 59.78 4.13 43.70
N ALA A 676 59.71 4.36 44.97
CA ALA A 676 60.10 5.62 45.63
C ALA A 676 61.52 6.09 45.23
N THR A 677 61.75 7.34 45.23
CA THR A 677 62.73 8.08 46.02
C THR A 677 62.94 9.48 45.47
N SER A 678 62.83 10.34 46.36
CA SER A 678 63.33 11.65 46.77
C SER A 678 62.54 12.84 46.40
#